data_185eff83e8fbe1d346695b084ee4af3e
#
_entry.id   185eff83e8fbe1d346695b084ee4af3e
#
_cell.length_a   1.000
_cell.length_b   1.000
_cell.length_c   1.000
_cell.angle_alpha   90.00
_cell.angle_beta   90.00
_cell.angle_gamma   90.00
#
_symmetry.space_group_name_H-M   'P 1'
#
loop_
_entity.id
_entity.type
_entity.pdbx_description
1 polymer ?
#
loop_
_entity_poly.entity_id
_entity_poly.type
_entity_poly.pdbx_seq_one_letter_code
_entity_poly.pdbx_strand_id
1 'polypeptide(L)'
;MKNNRSTSLFPKELVIESLKQSFVKLNPRTMFRNPVMFTVEICTLMMLIVTVYAAVTGDVNQGSVGYNIAVFLILFVTLLFANFAEAIAEARGKAQADSLRKTREETPAKLVLNNLIKVVSSSQLKKGDVFECEAGDIIPADGEIIEGLASIDESAITGESAPVIREAGGDKSSVTGGTKVLSDRIRVKVTTQPGESFLDKMIALVEGASRQKTPNEIALTILLAGFTLVFVIVCVTLKPFGDYTGTNITIAAFLSLFVCLIPTTIGGLLSAIGIAGMDRALRANVITKSGKAVETAGDIDTLLLDKTGTITLGNRKATHFYPVQGIKDREFIQVCLMASLADETPEGKSIVELGREHGFRMRDLQTVGAKMIKFTAETKCSGVDLADGSRIRKGAFDAIRKLTEAAGYIFPAEAGKIVKSISNEGGTPLVVAVNENVIGVVGLQDIIKPGIQERFERLRKMGVKTVMVTGDNPLTAKYIAEKAGVDDFIAEAKPEDKMEYIKKEQQQGKLVAMMGDGTNDAPALAQADVGVAMNSGTQAAKEAGNMVDLDNDPTKLIEIVEIGKQLLMTRGTLTTFSIANDVAKYFAIVPALFMTSVPVLGALNIMGLNSPESAILSAVIFNAIIIPLLIPLALRGVKYKPIGASALLRRNLLIYGLGGVIAPFVGIKLIDMVISLFM
;
A
#
# COMPACT_ATOMS: atom_id res chain seq x y z
N MET A 1 -0.41 4.97 24.27
CA MET A 1 -1.80 4.50 24.47
C MET A 1 -2.46 4.38 23.12
N LYS A 2 -2.54 3.18 22.55
CA LYS A 2 -3.24 2.92 21.28
C LYS A 2 -4.73 3.08 21.50
N ASN A 3 -5.31 4.18 21.05
CA ASN A 3 -6.76 4.32 20.93
C ASN A 3 -7.22 3.37 19.80
N ASN A 4 -7.48 2.11 20.13
CA ASN A 4 -8.23 1.18 19.31
C ASN A 4 -9.68 1.66 19.20
N ARG A 5 -9.95 2.68 18.39
CA ARG A 5 -11.28 2.88 17.84
C ARG A 5 -11.51 1.73 16.86
N SER A 6 -12.17 0.67 17.31
CA SER A 6 -12.78 -0.32 16.44
C SER A 6 -13.82 0.42 15.58
N THR A 7 -13.39 0.96 14.45
CA THR A 7 -14.32 1.54 13.47
C THR A 7 -15.24 0.41 13.02
N SER A 8 -16.53 0.56 13.33
CA SER A 8 -17.56 -0.38 12.86
C SER A 8 -17.39 -0.61 11.36
N LEU A 9 -17.46 -1.88 10.92
CA LEU A 9 -17.42 -2.21 9.50
C LEU A 9 -18.54 -1.54 8.70
N PHE A 10 -19.64 -1.22 9.35
CA PHE A 10 -20.87 -0.67 8.78
C PHE A 10 -21.34 0.55 9.58
N PRO A 11 -20.69 1.73 9.47
CA PRO A 11 -21.21 2.98 10.02
C PRO A 11 -22.56 3.29 9.37
N LYS A 12 -23.54 3.77 10.14
CA LYS A 12 -24.91 4.03 9.65
C LYS A 12 -24.95 4.94 8.42
N GLU A 13 -24.14 5.98 8.40
CA GLU A 13 -24.08 6.94 7.30
C GLU A 13 -23.62 6.29 6.00
N LEU A 14 -22.56 5.46 6.06
CA LEU A 14 -22.04 4.73 4.90
C LEU A 14 -23.04 3.68 4.40
N VAL A 15 -23.78 3.03 5.29
CA VAL A 15 -24.82 2.05 4.90
C VAL A 15 -25.95 2.74 4.14
N ILE A 16 -26.43 3.88 4.62
CA ILE A 16 -27.52 4.63 3.97
C ILE A 16 -27.06 5.13 2.59
N GLU A 17 -25.87 5.69 2.49
CA GLU A 17 -25.32 6.15 1.20
C GLU A 17 -25.14 4.97 0.22
N SER A 18 -24.59 3.85 0.70
CA SER A 18 -24.39 2.65 -0.12
C SER A 18 -25.71 2.04 -0.59
N LEU A 19 -26.77 2.11 0.23
CA LEU A 19 -28.11 1.70 -0.20
C LEU A 19 -28.65 2.58 -1.32
N LYS A 20 -28.49 3.91 -1.24
CA LYS A 20 -28.88 4.80 -2.35
C LYS A 20 -28.07 4.49 -3.61
N GLN A 21 -26.76 4.32 -3.48
CA GLN A 21 -25.88 4.00 -4.61
C GLN A 21 -26.19 2.65 -5.24
N SER A 22 -26.68 1.66 -4.50
CA SER A 22 -27.08 0.36 -5.05
C SER A 22 -28.22 0.46 -6.07
N PHE A 23 -29.12 1.43 -5.90
CA PHE A 23 -30.17 1.73 -6.90
C PHE A 23 -29.62 2.47 -8.12
N VAL A 24 -28.70 3.42 -7.91
CA VAL A 24 -28.06 4.17 -9.03
C VAL A 24 -27.26 3.21 -9.93
N LYS A 25 -26.63 2.20 -9.33
CA LYS A 25 -25.85 1.19 -10.05
C LYS A 25 -26.68 0.20 -10.87
N LEU A 26 -28.01 0.20 -10.78
CA LEU A 26 -28.91 -0.55 -11.68
C LEU A 26 -28.93 0.00 -13.11
N ASN A 27 -28.05 0.94 -13.44
CA ASN A 27 -27.92 1.43 -14.81
C ASN A 27 -27.25 0.36 -15.70
N PRO A 28 -27.90 -0.11 -16.78
CA PRO A 28 -27.39 -1.18 -17.66
C PRO A 28 -25.99 -0.91 -18.21
N ARG A 29 -25.61 0.37 -18.44
CA ARG A 29 -24.26 0.74 -18.90
C ARG A 29 -23.21 0.44 -17.85
N THR A 30 -23.55 0.57 -16.59
CA THR A 30 -22.65 0.24 -15.46
C THR A 30 -22.58 -1.27 -15.28
N MET A 31 -23.74 -1.93 -15.30
CA MET A 31 -23.85 -3.37 -15.10
C MET A 31 -23.16 -4.19 -16.21
N PHE A 32 -23.12 -3.67 -17.44
CA PHE A 32 -22.44 -4.34 -18.58
C PHE A 32 -20.95 -4.62 -18.33
N ARG A 33 -20.32 -3.89 -17.41
CA ARG A 33 -18.93 -4.15 -17.01
C ARG A 33 -18.75 -5.46 -16.23
N ASN A 34 -19.84 -6.01 -15.70
CA ASN A 34 -19.90 -7.28 -14.98
C ASN A 34 -20.89 -8.21 -15.70
N PRO A 35 -20.41 -9.09 -16.59
CA PRO A 35 -21.30 -9.89 -17.47
C PRO A 35 -22.24 -10.79 -16.66
N VAL A 36 -21.83 -11.31 -15.51
CA VAL A 36 -22.65 -12.15 -14.65
C VAL A 36 -23.85 -11.36 -14.10
N MET A 37 -23.58 -10.21 -13.48
CA MET A 37 -24.62 -9.39 -12.87
C MET A 37 -25.52 -8.72 -13.92
N PHE A 38 -24.98 -8.37 -15.09
CA PHE A 38 -25.76 -7.89 -16.23
C PHE A 38 -26.77 -8.95 -16.72
N THR A 39 -26.35 -10.22 -16.74
CA THR A 39 -27.26 -11.32 -17.10
C THR A 39 -28.39 -11.46 -16.07
N VAL A 40 -28.09 -11.32 -14.77
CA VAL A 40 -29.12 -11.32 -13.71
C VAL A 40 -30.09 -10.15 -13.89
N GLU A 41 -29.59 -8.96 -14.27
CA GLU A 41 -30.44 -7.79 -14.55
C GLU A 41 -31.41 -8.05 -15.69
N ILE A 42 -30.92 -8.63 -16.81
CA ILE A 42 -31.78 -9.03 -17.94
C ILE A 42 -32.82 -10.04 -17.48
N CYS A 43 -32.44 -11.08 -16.74
CA CYS A 43 -33.38 -12.08 -16.23
C CYS A 43 -34.40 -11.46 -15.28
N THR A 44 -34.04 -10.50 -14.46
CA THR A 44 -34.95 -9.77 -13.56
C THR A 44 -35.96 -8.95 -14.38
N LEU A 45 -35.50 -8.26 -15.43
CA LEU A 45 -36.40 -7.52 -16.33
C LEU A 45 -37.35 -8.45 -17.07
N MET A 46 -36.86 -9.58 -17.61
CA MET A 46 -37.69 -10.60 -18.27
C MET A 46 -38.72 -11.15 -17.27
N MET A 47 -38.34 -11.40 -16.02
CA MET A 47 -39.23 -11.87 -14.98
C MET A 47 -40.36 -10.88 -14.69
N LEU A 48 -40.07 -9.58 -14.70
CA LEU A 48 -41.07 -8.52 -14.57
C LEU A 48 -42.08 -8.59 -15.73
N ILE A 49 -41.59 -8.73 -16.98
CA ILE A 49 -42.43 -8.83 -18.17
C ILE A 49 -43.34 -10.07 -18.09
N VAL A 50 -42.79 -11.23 -17.71
CA VAL A 50 -43.55 -12.48 -17.55
C VAL A 50 -44.61 -12.35 -16.45
N THR A 51 -44.26 -11.68 -15.33
CA THR A 51 -45.21 -11.44 -14.24
C THR A 51 -46.38 -10.57 -14.69
N VAL A 52 -46.12 -9.47 -15.41
CA VAL A 52 -47.17 -8.60 -15.97
C VAL A 52 -48.02 -9.34 -16.99
N TYR A 53 -47.37 -10.10 -17.87
CA TYR A 53 -48.10 -10.93 -18.87
C TYR A 53 -49.05 -11.93 -18.21
N ALA A 54 -48.54 -12.70 -17.21
CA ALA A 54 -49.36 -13.67 -16.48
C ALA A 54 -50.51 -12.99 -15.71
N ALA A 55 -50.29 -11.79 -15.15
CA ALA A 55 -51.34 -11.04 -14.46
C ALA A 55 -52.42 -10.51 -15.39
N VAL A 56 -52.07 -10.12 -16.64
CA VAL A 56 -53.01 -9.56 -17.61
C VAL A 56 -53.76 -10.65 -18.35
N THR A 57 -53.08 -11.74 -18.74
CA THR A 57 -53.67 -12.81 -19.56
C THR A 57 -54.35 -13.91 -18.74
N GLY A 58 -54.01 -14.05 -17.46
CA GLY A 58 -54.47 -15.16 -16.61
C GLY A 58 -53.92 -16.53 -17.05
N ASP A 59 -52.82 -16.57 -17.81
CA ASP A 59 -52.23 -17.80 -18.33
C ASP A 59 -51.60 -18.65 -17.19
N VAL A 60 -52.31 -19.69 -16.81
CA VAL A 60 -51.93 -20.62 -15.73
C VAL A 60 -50.65 -21.41 -16.07
N ASN A 61 -50.31 -21.54 -17.37
CA ASN A 61 -49.11 -22.26 -17.81
C ASN A 61 -47.81 -21.53 -17.41
N GLN A 62 -47.90 -20.27 -17.05
CA GLN A 62 -46.71 -19.47 -16.59
C GLN A 62 -46.54 -19.49 -15.06
N GLY A 63 -47.27 -20.33 -14.34
CA GLY A 63 -47.27 -20.37 -12.87
C GLY A 63 -48.17 -19.32 -12.24
N SER A 64 -48.31 -19.37 -10.91
CA SER A 64 -49.15 -18.40 -10.22
C SER A 64 -48.50 -17.00 -10.21
N VAL A 65 -49.32 -15.95 -10.34
CA VAL A 65 -48.87 -14.57 -10.33
C VAL A 65 -48.08 -14.26 -9.01
N GLY A 66 -48.54 -14.81 -7.88
CA GLY A 66 -47.89 -14.65 -6.60
C GLY A 66 -46.45 -15.23 -6.59
N TYR A 67 -46.27 -16.42 -7.18
CA TYR A 67 -44.95 -17.05 -7.32
C TYR A 67 -44.02 -16.19 -8.21
N ASN A 68 -44.56 -15.72 -9.34
CA ASN A 68 -43.77 -14.88 -10.26
C ASN A 68 -43.33 -13.55 -9.61
N ILE A 69 -44.21 -12.91 -8.83
CA ILE A 69 -43.88 -11.71 -8.03
C ILE A 69 -42.79 -12.03 -7.02
N ALA A 70 -42.89 -13.14 -6.30
CA ALA A 70 -41.88 -13.53 -5.31
C ALA A 70 -40.51 -13.72 -5.96
N VAL A 71 -40.45 -14.46 -7.08
CA VAL A 71 -39.22 -14.65 -7.85
C VAL A 71 -38.62 -13.31 -8.31
N PHE A 72 -39.47 -12.44 -8.93
CA PHE A 72 -39.01 -11.11 -9.35
C PHE A 72 -38.43 -10.31 -8.21
N LEU A 73 -39.11 -10.23 -7.08
CA LEU A 73 -38.64 -9.47 -5.92
C LEU A 73 -37.29 -10.01 -5.36
N ILE A 74 -37.12 -11.33 -5.31
CA ILE A 74 -35.90 -11.94 -4.82
C ILE A 74 -34.73 -11.69 -5.79
N LEU A 75 -34.97 -11.81 -7.11
CA LEU A 75 -33.95 -11.47 -8.11
C LEU A 75 -33.54 -9.99 -8.02
N PHE A 76 -34.52 -9.10 -7.87
CA PHE A 76 -34.27 -7.67 -7.69
C PHE A 76 -33.48 -7.36 -6.45
N VAL A 77 -33.82 -7.98 -5.30
CA VAL A 77 -33.06 -7.86 -4.03
C VAL A 77 -31.65 -8.42 -4.18
N THR A 78 -31.47 -9.51 -4.94
CA THR A 78 -30.14 -10.08 -5.23
C THR A 78 -29.24 -9.08 -5.96
N LEU A 79 -29.79 -8.39 -6.98
CA LEU A 79 -29.08 -7.31 -7.68
C LEU A 79 -28.71 -6.16 -6.72
N LEU A 80 -29.66 -5.75 -5.88
CA LEU A 80 -29.40 -4.69 -4.90
C LEU A 80 -28.29 -5.09 -3.90
N PHE A 81 -28.26 -6.33 -3.44
CA PHE A 81 -27.21 -6.79 -2.53
C PHE A 81 -25.84 -6.86 -3.20
N ALA A 82 -25.76 -7.29 -4.46
CA ALA A 82 -24.51 -7.28 -5.20
C ALA A 82 -23.99 -5.84 -5.42
N ASN A 83 -24.86 -4.92 -5.84
CA ASN A 83 -24.53 -3.52 -5.99
C ASN A 83 -24.16 -2.85 -4.66
N PHE A 84 -24.84 -3.22 -3.57
CA PHE A 84 -24.53 -2.75 -2.23
C PHE A 84 -23.14 -3.18 -1.79
N ALA A 85 -22.72 -4.41 -2.08
CA ALA A 85 -21.38 -4.90 -1.77
C ALA A 85 -20.28 -4.04 -2.40
N GLU A 86 -20.47 -3.64 -3.66
CA GLU A 86 -19.55 -2.74 -4.36
C GLU A 86 -19.66 -1.31 -3.81
N ALA A 87 -20.87 -0.79 -3.63
CA ALA A 87 -21.11 0.56 -3.14
C ALA A 87 -20.55 0.80 -1.72
N ILE A 88 -20.67 -0.16 -0.81
CA ILE A 88 -20.13 -0.03 0.55
C ILE A 88 -18.59 -0.03 0.56
N ALA A 89 -17.97 -0.80 -0.33
CA ALA A 89 -16.53 -0.77 -0.50
C ALA A 89 -16.06 0.60 -1.04
N GLU A 90 -16.74 1.16 -2.05
CA GLU A 90 -16.45 2.49 -2.61
C GLU A 90 -16.70 3.61 -1.60
N ALA A 91 -17.81 3.56 -0.86
CA ALA A 91 -18.13 4.56 0.16
C ALA A 91 -17.09 4.63 1.27
N ARG A 92 -16.50 3.49 1.65
CA ARG A 92 -15.38 3.44 2.61
C ARG A 92 -14.13 4.13 2.07
N GLY A 93 -13.80 3.90 0.80
CA GLY A 93 -12.71 4.61 0.14
C GLY A 93 -12.95 6.13 0.10
N LYS A 94 -14.16 6.57 -0.29
CA LYS A 94 -14.53 7.99 -0.32
C LYS A 94 -14.46 8.66 1.05
N ALA A 95 -14.97 8.02 2.10
CA ALA A 95 -14.92 8.57 3.46
C ALA A 95 -13.47 8.85 3.92
N GLN A 96 -12.51 8.08 3.43
CA GLN A 96 -11.10 8.28 3.71
C GLN A 96 -10.52 9.44 2.88
N ALA A 97 -10.93 9.58 1.61
CA ALA A 97 -10.60 10.73 0.77
C ALA A 97 -11.16 12.05 1.34
N ASP A 98 -12.39 12.04 1.85
CA ASP A 98 -12.99 13.21 2.49
C ASP A 98 -12.28 13.60 3.79
N SER A 99 -11.73 12.63 4.52
CA SER A 99 -10.86 12.93 5.67
C SER A 99 -9.59 13.66 5.26
N LEU A 100 -8.99 13.26 4.13
CA LEU A 100 -7.82 13.95 3.55
C LEU A 100 -8.18 15.34 2.99
N ARG A 101 -9.37 15.50 2.40
CA ARG A 101 -9.86 16.81 1.93
C ARG A 101 -10.04 17.82 3.05
N LYS A 102 -10.50 17.39 4.22
CA LYS A 102 -10.68 18.26 5.39
C LYS A 102 -9.36 18.86 5.90
N THR A 103 -8.23 18.26 5.57
CA THR A 103 -6.89 18.81 5.88
C THR A 103 -6.45 19.87 4.86
N ARG A 104 -7.19 20.04 3.74
CA ARG A 104 -6.94 21.04 2.71
C ARG A 104 -7.72 22.32 3.00
N GLU A 105 -7.24 23.14 3.93
CA GLU A 105 -7.73 24.50 4.10
C GLU A 105 -6.96 25.46 3.18
N GLU A 106 -7.62 26.51 2.69
CA GLU A 106 -6.94 27.61 2.01
C GLU A 106 -5.97 28.27 2.98
N THR A 107 -4.67 28.03 2.76
CA THR A 107 -3.61 28.48 3.64
C THR A 107 -2.98 29.75 3.08
N PRO A 108 -2.70 30.77 3.88
CA PRO A 108 -1.94 31.94 3.44
C PRO A 108 -0.50 31.52 3.08
N ALA A 109 -0.03 31.93 1.92
CA ALA A 109 1.30 31.66 1.40
C ALA A 109 2.14 32.95 1.35
N LYS A 110 3.34 32.92 1.92
CA LYS A 110 4.32 33.99 1.88
C LYS A 110 5.15 33.87 0.57
N LEU A 111 4.58 34.35 -0.56
CA LEU A 111 5.24 34.30 -1.87
C LEU A 111 6.43 35.26 -1.92
N VAL A 112 7.59 34.78 -2.33
CA VAL A 112 8.84 35.53 -2.45
C VAL A 112 8.98 36.02 -3.90
N LEU A 113 8.86 37.33 -4.09
CA LEU A 113 9.06 38.03 -5.40
C LEU A 113 10.16 39.08 -5.25
N ASN A 114 11.27 38.90 -5.96
CA ASN A 114 12.40 39.86 -5.93
C ASN A 114 12.84 40.23 -4.50
N ASN A 115 12.97 39.27 -3.61
CA ASN A 115 13.27 39.41 -2.17
C ASN A 115 12.20 40.16 -1.33
N LEU A 116 11.02 40.41 -1.88
CA LEU A 116 9.87 40.94 -1.14
C LEU A 116 8.88 39.82 -0.89
N ILE A 117 8.32 39.78 0.32
CA ILE A 117 7.31 38.79 0.71
C ILE A 117 5.92 39.37 0.47
N LYS A 118 5.12 38.68 -0.36
CA LYS A 118 3.71 39.00 -0.59
C LYS A 118 2.85 37.86 -0.08
N VAL A 119 1.88 38.14 0.78
CA VAL A 119 0.93 37.10 1.25
C VAL A 119 -0.15 36.93 0.20
N VAL A 120 -0.32 35.71 -0.27
CA VAL A 120 -1.34 35.30 -1.26
C VAL A 120 -2.07 34.04 -0.75
N SER A 121 -3.19 33.67 -1.36
CA SER A 121 -3.83 32.36 -1.08
C SER A 121 -3.01 31.22 -1.71
N SER A 122 -2.97 30.05 -1.05
CA SER A 122 -2.33 28.83 -1.59
C SER A 122 -2.85 28.45 -2.98
N SER A 123 -4.11 28.77 -3.29
CA SER A 123 -4.74 28.54 -4.59
C SER A 123 -4.16 29.42 -5.73
N GLN A 124 -3.42 30.48 -5.42
CA GLN A 124 -2.79 31.38 -6.40
C GLN A 124 -1.35 31.00 -6.73
N LEU A 125 -0.73 30.09 -5.97
CA LEU A 125 0.61 29.62 -6.22
C LEU A 125 0.68 28.81 -7.52
N LYS A 126 1.71 29.05 -8.31
CA LYS A 126 1.97 28.35 -9.58
C LYS A 126 3.26 27.55 -9.49
N LYS A 127 3.37 26.51 -10.29
CA LYS A 127 4.61 25.74 -10.44
C LYS A 127 5.77 26.69 -10.79
N GLY A 128 6.84 26.60 -9.99
CA GLY A 128 8.03 27.45 -10.11
C GLY A 128 8.07 28.64 -9.16
N ASP A 129 6.95 29.02 -8.55
CA ASP A 129 6.92 30.07 -7.52
C ASP A 129 7.73 29.64 -6.29
N VAL A 130 8.27 30.60 -5.56
CA VAL A 130 8.99 30.35 -4.31
C VAL A 130 8.22 30.98 -3.15
N PHE A 131 7.95 30.19 -2.12
CA PHE A 131 7.35 30.69 -0.89
C PHE A 131 8.25 30.41 0.31
N GLU A 132 8.04 31.17 1.38
CA GLU A 132 8.77 31.04 2.64
C GLU A 132 7.82 30.57 3.74
N CYS A 133 8.28 29.61 4.56
CA CYS A 133 7.58 29.16 5.76
C CYS A 133 8.50 29.21 6.96
N GLU A 134 7.94 29.61 8.10
CA GLU A 134 8.59 29.68 9.41
C GLU A 134 7.91 28.74 10.42
N ALA A 135 8.54 28.55 11.57
CA ALA A 135 7.95 27.76 12.64
C ALA A 135 6.53 28.21 13.00
N GLY A 136 5.57 27.29 12.93
CA GLY A 136 4.15 27.56 13.15
C GLY A 136 3.31 27.67 11.87
N ASP A 137 3.93 27.93 10.71
CA ASP A 137 3.23 28.02 9.44
C ASP A 137 2.80 26.65 8.91
N ILE A 138 1.69 26.63 8.18
CA ILE A 138 1.26 25.47 7.40
C ILE A 138 1.84 25.64 5.99
N ILE A 139 2.43 24.58 5.45
CA ILE A 139 2.99 24.56 4.10
C ILE A 139 1.84 24.67 3.09
N PRO A 140 1.83 25.74 2.23
CA PRO A 140 0.68 26.04 1.39
C PRO A 140 0.56 25.20 0.13
N ALA A 141 1.67 24.62 -0.36
CA ALA A 141 1.70 23.81 -1.58
C ALA A 141 2.84 22.79 -1.56
N ASP A 142 2.74 21.77 -2.39
CA ASP A 142 3.82 20.80 -2.58
C ASP A 142 5.02 21.45 -3.27
N GLY A 143 6.21 21.14 -2.78
CA GLY A 143 7.42 21.72 -3.32
C GLY A 143 8.70 21.05 -2.87
N GLU A 144 9.81 21.62 -3.31
CA GLU A 144 11.15 21.24 -2.87
C GLU A 144 11.81 22.39 -2.11
N ILE A 145 12.41 22.07 -0.96
CA ILE A 145 13.18 23.04 -0.19
C ILE A 145 14.42 23.41 -1.00
N ILE A 146 14.57 24.70 -1.29
CA ILE A 146 15.73 25.26 -1.97
C ILE A 146 16.70 25.95 -1.03
N GLU A 147 16.23 26.33 0.17
CA GLU A 147 17.05 26.98 1.22
C GLU A 147 16.50 26.65 2.60
N GLY A 148 17.40 26.28 3.52
CA GLY A 148 17.08 26.01 4.92
C GLY A 148 16.88 24.53 5.26
N LEU A 149 16.59 24.31 6.54
CA LEU A 149 16.29 23.00 7.14
C LEU A 149 15.20 23.23 8.19
N ALA A 150 14.21 22.35 8.26
CA ALA A 150 13.15 22.46 9.25
C ALA A 150 12.67 21.10 9.73
N SER A 151 12.13 21.09 10.95
CA SER A 151 11.33 20.00 11.48
C SER A 151 9.89 20.22 11.08
N ILE A 152 9.26 19.25 10.42
CA ILE A 152 7.91 19.34 9.89
C ILE A 152 7.03 18.27 10.51
N ASP A 153 5.86 18.67 10.98
CA ASP A 153 4.79 17.78 11.42
C ASP A 153 3.95 17.36 10.22
N GLU A 154 4.08 16.11 9.83
CA GLU A 154 3.33 15.50 8.73
C GLU A 154 2.14 14.67 9.23
N SER A 155 1.81 14.72 10.51
CA SER A 155 0.78 13.91 11.15
C SER A 155 -0.61 14.05 10.51
N ALA A 156 -0.92 15.22 9.94
CA ALA A 156 -2.15 15.46 9.21
C ALA A 156 -2.31 14.56 7.96
N ILE A 157 -1.18 14.12 7.38
CA ILE A 157 -1.14 13.29 6.16
C ILE A 157 -0.78 11.85 6.52
N THR A 158 0.25 11.65 7.34
CA THR A 158 0.80 10.34 7.68
C THR A 158 0.10 9.68 8.87
N GLY A 159 -0.53 10.48 9.74
CA GLY A 159 -1.05 10.03 11.03
C GLY A 159 0.03 9.81 12.10
N GLU A 160 1.31 9.98 11.75
CA GLU A 160 2.45 9.81 12.66
C GLU A 160 2.73 11.12 13.41
N SER A 161 2.83 11.05 14.74
CA SER A 161 3.07 12.23 15.58
C SER A 161 4.55 12.65 15.66
N ALA A 162 5.48 11.86 15.12
CA ALA A 162 6.89 12.17 15.14
C ALA A 162 7.26 13.15 14.01
N PRO A 163 7.86 14.32 14.34
CA PRO A 163 8.27 15.27 13.32
C PRO A 163 9.39 14.73 12.43
N VAL A 164 9.35 15.09 11.14
CA VAL A 164 10.32 14.70 10.13
C VAL A 164 11.25 15.89 9.84
N ILE A 165 12.56 15.65 9.73
CA ILE A 165 13.52 16.68 9.32
C ILE A 165 13.57 16.71 7.80
N ARG A 166 13.36 17.92 7.22
CA ARG A 166 13.45 18.23 5.80
C ARG A 166 14.51 19.27 5.55
N GLU A 167 15.30 19.13 4.47
CA GLU A 167 16.47 19.99 4.19
C GLU A 167 16.66 20.25 2.70
N ALA A 168 17.31 21.36 2.37
CA ALA A 168 17.61 21.71 0.98
C ALA A 168 18.73 20.83 0.41
N GLY A 169 18.59 20.43 -0.87
CA GLY A 169 19.67 19.82 -1.65
C GLY A 169 19.93 18.32 -1.39
N GLY A 170 19.05 17.61 -0.69
CA GLY A 170 19.15 16.17 -0.44
C GLY A 170 17.90 15.41 -0.88
N ASP A 171 17.91 14.10 -0.65
CA ASP A 171 16.76 13.23 -0.92
C ASP A 171 15.55 13.52 -0.01
N LYS A 172 15.75 14.36 1.02
CA LYS A 172 14.71 14.81 1.97
C LYS A 172 14.21 16.23 1.70
N SER A 173 14.37 16.73 0.49
CA SER A 173 14.00 18.10 0.12
C SER A 173 12.50 18.31 -0.17
N SER A 174 11.75 17.25 -0.41
CA SER A 174 10.33 17.32 -0.74
C SER A 174 9.47 17.65 0.48
N VAL A 175 8.53 18.61 0.31
CA VAL A 175 7.51 18.95 1.32
C VAL A 175 6.13 18.86 0.70
N THR A 176 5.13 18.55 1.52
CA THR A 176 3.74 18.38 1.10
C THR A 176 2.84 19.44 1.70
N GLY A 177 1.99 20.04 0.88
CA GLY A 177 1.01 21.03 1.31
C GLY A 177 0.07 20.48 2.38
N GLY A 178 -0.28 21.31 3.38
CA GLY A 178 -1.11 20.93 4.52
C GLY A 178 -0.32 20.40 5.74
N THR A 179 1.00 20.24 5.65
CA THR A 179 1.87 19.88 6.78
C THR A 179 2.33 21.14 7.52
N LYS A 180 2.78 21.01 8.78
CA LYS A 180 3.12 22.14 9.64
C LYS A 180 4.60 22.21 9.95
N VAL A 181 5.21 23.39 9.74
CA VAL A 181 6.59 23.65 10.14
C VAL A 181 6.66 23.84 11.66
N LEU A 182 7.50 23.06 12.34
CA LEU A 182 7.66 23.13 13.80
C LEU A 182 8.88 23.94 14.25
N SER A 183 9.94 23.96 13.44
CA SER A 183 11.17 24.69 13.77
C SER A 183 11.77 25.33 12.50
N ASP A 184 12.56 26.38 12.71
CA ASP A 184 13.38 27.04 11.71
C ASP A 184 12.58 27.69 10.55
N ARG A 185 13.29 28.06 9.49
CA ARG A 185 12.74 28.72 8.30
C ARG A 185 13.22 28.02 7.04
N ILE A 186 12.31 27.79 6.13
CA ILE A 186 12.59 27.18 4.82
C ILE A 186 12.04 28.02 3.69
N ARG A 187 12.73 28.00 2.54
CA ARG A 187 12.21 28.46 1.25
C ARG A 187 11.96 27.28 0.35
N VAL A 188 10.77 27.25 -0.20
CA VAL A 188 10.27 26.13 -0.97
C VAL A 188 9.89 26.59 -2.37
N LYS A 189 10.35 25.86 -3.38
CA LYS A 189 9.93 26.04 -4.77
C LYS A 189 8.77 25.12 -5.09
N VAL A 190 7.65 25.68 -5.54
CA VAL A 190 6.44 24.93 -5.91
C VAL A 190 6.72 23.99 -7.08
N THR A 191 6.37 22.71 -6.94
CA THR A 191 6.60 21.67 -7.96
C THR A 191 5.32 21.28 -8.71
N THR A 192 4.13 21.58 -8.19
CA THR A 192 2.83 21.16 -8.73
C THR A 192 1.96 22.35 -9.11
N GLN A 193 1.04 22.16 -10.07
CA GLN A 193 -0.01 23.14 -10.36
C GLN A 193 -1.15 23.03 -9.32
N PRO A 194 -1.95 24.10 -9.13
CA PRO A 194 -3.17 24.02 -8.31
C PRO A 194 -4.10 22.93 -8.85
N GLY A 195 -4.54 22.01 -7.97
CA GLY A 195 -5.35 20.84 -8.34
C GLY A 195 -4.56 19.60 -8.73
N GLU A 196 -3.23 19.67 -8.83
CA GLU A 196 -2.32 18.56 -9.12
C GLU A 196 -1.42 18.21 -7.93
N SER A 197 -1.74 18.71 -6.74
CA SER A 197 -0.97 18.39 -5.53
C SER A 197 -0.97 16.89 -5.25
N PHE A 198 -0.01 16.42 -4.45
CA PHE A 198 0.04 15.05 -4.00
C PHE A 198 -1.28 14.62 -3.33
N LEU A 199 -1.86 15.50 -2.51
CA LEU A 199 -3.17 15.28 -1.90
C LEU A 199 -4.29 15.22 -2.94
N ASP A 200 -4.28 16.09 -3.97
CA ASP A 200 -5.29 16.07 -5.05
C ASP A 200 -5.22 14.76 -5.84
N LYS A 201 -4.01 14.32 -6.19
CA LYS A 201 -3.79 13.04 -6.89
C LYS A 201 -4.23 11.87 -6.02
N MET A 202 -3.97 11.91 -4.71
CA MET A 202 -4.44 10.91 -3.75
C MET A 202 -5.95 10.84 -3.68
N ILE A 203 -6.61 11.96 -3.53
CA ILE A 203 -8.07 12.05 -3.48
C ILE A 203 -8.67 11.47 -4.77
N ALA A 204 -8.16 11.88 -5.93
CA ALA A 204 -8.61 11.37 -7.23
C ALA A 204 -8.44 9.86 -7.39
N LEU A 205 -7.33 9.29 -6.90
CA LEU A 205 -7.08 7.85 -6.91
C LEU A 205 -8.04 7.06 -5.99
N VAL A 206 -8.32 7.61 -4.81
CA VAL A 206 -9.26 7.00 -3.85
C VAL A 206 -10.71 7.12 -4.32
N GLU A 207 -11.07 8.19 -5.00
CA GLU A 207 -12.41 8.41 -5.57
C GLU A 207 -12.73 7.52 -6.78
N GLY A 208 -11.76 6.75 -7.24
CA GLY A 208 -11.99 5.73 -8.27
C GLY A 208 -12.05 6.23 -9.70
N ALA A 209 -11.45 7.41 -9.99
CA ALA A 209 -11.45 8.00 -11.33
C ALA A 209 -10.77 7.13 -12.42
N SER A 210 -9.97 6.12 -12.05
CA SER A 210 -9.35 5.20 -13.03
C SER A 210 -9.00 3.83 -12.45
N ARG A 211 -10.03 3.10 -11.97
CA ARG A 211 -9.80 1.73 -11.51
C ARG A 211 -9.48 0.81 -12.69
N GLN A 212 -8.21 0.51 -12.88
CA GLN A 212 -7.79 -0.57 -13.79
C GLN A 212 -8.03 -1.93 -13.13
N LYS A 213 -8.71 -2.83 -13.86
CA LYS A 213 -8.86 -4.23 -13.43
C LYS A 213 -7.50 -4.90 -13.37
N THR A 214 -7.28 -5.72 -12.36
CA THR A 214 -6.06 -6.51 -12.24
C THR A 214 -6.03 -7.65 -13.25
N PRO A 215 -4.86 -8.21 -13.62
CA PRO A 215 -4.79 -9.37 -14.50
C PRO A 215 -5.63 -10.55 -13.99
N ASN A 216 -5.62 -10.80 -12.68
CA ASN A 216 -6.43 -11.86 -12.07
C ASN A 216 -7.93 -11.54 -12.09
N GLU A 217 -8.33 -10.26 -11.96
CA GLU A 217 -9.72 -9.85 -12.15
C GLU A 217 -10.19 -10.07 -13.60
N ILE A 218 -9.33 -9.79 -14.57
CA ILE A 218 -9.61 -10.05 -15.98
C ILE A 218 -9.74 -11.55 -16.22
N ALA A 219 -8.78 -12.36 -15.75
CA ALA A 219 -8.81 -13.81 -15.89
C ALA A 219 -10.06 -14.43 -15.23
N LEU A 220 -10.42 -14.00 -14.01
CA LEU A 220 -11.65 -14.43 -13.35
C LEU A 220 -12.91 -13.96 -14.11
N THR A 221 -12.93 -12.75 -14.64
CA THR A 221 -14.06 -12.26 -15.44
C THR A 221 -14.26 -13.13 -16.69
N ILE A 222 -13.17 -13.52 -17.37
CA ILE A 222 -13.23 -14.42 -18.53
C ILE A 222 -13.73 -15.80 -18.11
N LEU A 223 -13.20 -16.36 -17.02
CA LEU A 223 -13.67 -17.64 -16.47
C LEU A 223 -15.15 -17.62 -16.12
N LEU A 224 -15.61 -16.58 -15.44
CA LEU A 224 -17.02 -16.40 -15.07
C LEU A 224 -17.91 -16.23 -16.30
N ALA A 225 -17.47 -15.51 -17.33
CA ALA A 225 -18.17 -15.39 -18.59
C ALA A 225 -18.27 -16.75 -19.30
N GLY A 226 -17.18 -17.53 -19.29
CA GLY A 226 -17.17 -18.90 -19.82
C GLY A 226 -18.15 -19.81 -19.08
N PHE A 227 -18.16 -19.79 -17.76
CA PHE A 227 -19.15 -20.55 -16.97
C PHE A 227 -20.57 -20.08 -17.25
N THR A 228 -20.81 -18.77 -17.34
CA THR A 228 -22.13 -18.24 -17.69
C THR A 228 -22.62 -18.78 -19.05
N LEU A 229 -21.73 -18.80 -20.06
CA LEU A 229 -22.06 -19.38 -21.38
C LEU A 229 -22.40 -20.87 -21.29
N VAL A 230 -21.60 -21.67 -20.55
CA VAL A 230 -21.89 -23.10 -20.34
C VAL A 230 -23.23 -23.28 -19.67
N PHE A 231 -23.57 -22.50 -18.66
CA PHE A 231 -24.85 -22.58 -17.97
C PHE A 231 -26.04 -22.13 -18.86
N VAL A 232 -25.82 -21.13 -19.73
CA VAL A 232 -26.81 -20.78 -20.75
C VAL A 232 -27.15 -21.99 -21.65
N ILE A 233 -26.09 -22.66 -22.16
CA ILE A 233 -26.27 -23.84 -23.02
C ILE A 233 -26.99 -24.94 -22.24
N VAL A 234 -26.58 -25.24 -20.99
CA VAL A 234 -27.26 -26.26 -20.17
C VAL A 234 -28.73 -25.89 -19.95
N CYS A 235 -29.03 -24.66 -19.54
CA CYS A 235 -30.41 -24.24 -19.32
C CYS A 235 -31.27 -24.33 -20.60
N VAL A 236 -30.75 -23.85 -21.74
CA VAL A 236 -31.46 -23.91 -23.03
C VAL A 236 -31.73 -25.34 -23.43
N THR A 237 -30.82 -26.28 -23.19
CA THR A 237 -31.02 -27.71 -23.49
C THR A 237 -32.00 -28.40 -22.52
N LEU A 238 -32.19 -27.87 -21.30
CA LEU A 238 -33.18 -28.43 -20.37
C LEU A 238 -34.62 -28.25 -20.83
N LYS A 239 -34.96 -27.21 -21.58
CA LYS A 239 -36.32 -26.98 -22.07
C LYS A 239 -36.78 -28.08 -23.06
N PRO A 240 -36.05 -28.41 -24.16
CA PRO A 240 -36.39 -29.53 -25.04
C PRO A 240 -36.40 -30.88 -24.30
N PHE A 241 -35.51 -31.07 -23.34
CA PHE A 241 -35.47 -32.27 -22.51
C PHE A 241 -36.73 -32.39 -21.63
N GLY A 242 -37.15 -31.27 -21.02
CA GLY A 242 -38.38 -31.16 -20.27
C GLY A 242 -39.60 -31.50 -21.13
N ASP A 243 -39.71 -30.94 -22.34
CA ASP A 243 -40.77 -31.19 -23.28
C ASP A 243 -40.81 -32.68 -23.68
N TYR A 244 -39.64 -33.30 -23.92
CA TYR A 244 -39.53 -34.73 -24.22
C TYR A 244 -40.00 -35.63 -23.05
N THR A 245 -39.69 -35.25 -21.81
CA THR A 245 -40.07 -36.00 -20.61
C THR A 245 -41.47 -35.68 -20.09
N GLY A 246 -42.20 -34.76 -20.73
CA GLY A 246 -43.51 -34.27 -20.29
C GLY A 246 -43.49 -33.35 -19.07
N THR A 247 -42.30 -32.81 -18.73
CA THR A 247 -42.16 -31.85 -17.65
C THR A 247 -42.41 -30.44 -18.14
N ASN A 248 -43.43 -29.78 -17.62
CA ASN A 248 -43.71 -28.37 -17.97
C ASN A 248 -42.78 -27.44 -17.19
N ILE A 249 -41.78 -26.87 -17.88
CA ILE A 249 -40.88 -25.87 -17.32
C ILE A 249 -41.39 -24.49 -17.66
N THR A 250 -41.93 -23.77 -16.68
CA THR A 250 -42.38 -22.38 -16.84
C THR A 250 -41.19 -21.44 -17.10
N ILE A 251 -41.46 -20.29 -17.75
CA ILE A 251 -40.43 -19.28 -17.97
C ILE A 251 -39.84 -18.78 -16.62
N ALA A 252 -40.68 -18.64 -15.60
CA ALA A 252 -40.24 -18.28 -14.26
C ALA A 252 -39.26 -19.30 -13.66
N ALA A 253 -39.57 -20.60 -13.78
CA ALA A 253 -38.69 -21.69 -13.35
C ALA A 253 -37.39 -21.68 -14.13
N PHE A 254 -37.42 -21.46 -15.43
CA PHE A 254 -36.26 -21.39 -16.31
C PHE A 254 -35.30 -20.22 -15.94
N LEU A 255 -35.86 -19.01 -15.78
CA LEU A 255 -35.07 -17.83 -15.39
C LEU A 255 -34.47 -17.99 -13.98
N SER A 256 -35.23 -18.52 -13.05
CA SER A 256 -34.78 -18.81 -11.70
C SER A 256 -33.64 -19.82 -11.65
N LEU A 257 -33.81 -20.93 -12.38
CA LEU A 257 -32.81 -21.96 -12.56
C LEU A 257 -31.52 -21.36 -13.12
N PHE A 258 -31.64 -20.59 -14.18
CA PHE A 258 -30.48 -19.95 -14.82
C PHE A 258 -29.72 -19.04 -13.87
N VAL A 259 -30.42 -18.15 -13.16
CA VAL A 259 -29.75 -17.24 -12.17
C VAL A 259 -29.14 -18.00 -10.98
N CYS A 260 -29.74 -19.11 -10.55
CA CYS A 260 -29.19 -19.94 -9.48
C CYS A 260 -27.91 -20.67 -9.89
N LEU A 261 -27.75 -20.99 -11.16
CA LEU A 261 -26.62 -21.78 -11.67
C LEU A 261 -25.44 -20.94 -12.10
N ILE A 262 -25.62 -19.69 -12.52
CA ILE A 262 -24.52 -18.79 -12.84
C ILE A 262 -23.83 -18.34 -11.56
N PRO A 263 -22.51 -18.08 -11.60
CA PRO A 263 -21.71 -17.76 -10.41
C PRO A 263 -21.96 -16.32 -9.91
N THR A 264 -23.18 -16.04 -9.48
CA THR A 264 -23.63 -14.71 -9.03
C THR A 264 -22.91 -14.23 -7.79
N THR A 265 -22.60 -15.14 -6.87
CA THR A 265 -21.98 -14.83 -5.59
C THR A 265 -20.60 -14.16 -5.77
N ILE A 266 -19.71 -14.79 -6.52
CA ILE A 266 -18.39 -14.19 -6.79
C ILE A 266 -18.49 -13.02 -7.77
N GLY A 267 -19.40 -13.10 -8.77
CA GLY A 267 -19.66 -12.01 -9.70
C GLY A 267 -20.03 -10.70 -8.99
N GLY A 268 -20.85 -10.77 -7.95
CA GLY A 268 -21.25 -9.62 -7.14
C GLY A 268 -20.16 -9.12 -6.17
N LEU A 269 -19.26 -9.99 -5.72
CA LEU A 269 -18.25 -9.64 -4.69
C LEU A 269 -16.88 -9.30 -5.26
N LEU A 270 -16.56 -9.65 -6.50
CA LEU A 270 -15.23 -9.53 -7.10
C LEU A 270 -14.70 -8.09 -7.05
N SER A 271 -15.52 -7.12 -7.44
CA SER A 271 -15.20 -5.69 -7.38
C SER A 271 -14.96 -5.21 -5.94
N ALA A 272 -15.83 -5.61 -5.02
CA ALA A 272 -15.74 -5.25 -3.61
C ALA A 272 -14.43 -5.74 -2.95
N ILE A 273 -13.97 -6.94 -3.31
CA ILE A 273 -12.70 -7.51 -2.81
C ILE A 273 -11.51 -6.63 -3.24
N GLY A 274 -11.45 -6.23 -4.51
CA GLY A 274 -10.37 -5.39 -5.04
C GLY A 274 -10.32 -4.01 -4.36
N ILE A 275 -11.48 -3.36 -4.19
CA ILE A 275 -11.59 -2.07 -3.51
C ILE A 275 -11.17 -2.19 -2.03
N ALA A 276 -11.61 -3.26 -1.35
CA ALA A 276 -11.22 -3.51 0.04
C ALA A 276 -9.71 -3.76 0.22
N GLY A 277 -9.03 -4.27 -0.81
CA GLY A 277 -7.57 -4.39 -0.82
C GLY A 277 -6.88 -3.03 -0.77
N MET A 278 -7.32 -2.07 -1.60
CA MET A 278 -6.79 -0.70 -1.59
C MET A 278 -7.11 0.03 -0.28
N ASP A 279 -8.33 -0.10 0.27
CA ASP A 279 -8.70 0.45 1.58
C ASP A 279 -7.78 -0.06 2.70
N ARG A 280 -7.42 -1.35 2.67
CA ARG A 280 -6.48 -1.93 3.65
C ARG A 280 -5.06 -1.39 3.51
N ALA A 281 -4.56 -1.21 2.28
CA ALA A 281 -3.25 -0.61 2.05
C ALA A 281 -3.20 0.83 2.58
N LEU A 282 -4.26 1.61 2.33
CA LEU A 282 -4.36 2.97 2.81
C LEU A 282 -4.44 3.06 4.35
N ARG A 283 -5.15 2.12 5.01
CA ARG A 283 -5.15 2.00 6.48
C ARG A 283 -3.80 1.60 7.08
N ALA A 284 -2.96 0.98 6.28
CA ALA A 284 -1.56 0.71 6.61
C ALA A 284 -0.64 1.88 6.27
N ASN A 285 -1.19 3.09 6.01
CA ASN A 285 -0.46 4.29 5.59
C ASN A 285 0.33 4.10 4.29
N VAL A 286 -0.20 3.27 3.38
CA VAL A 286 0.38 3.09 2.05
C VAL A 286 -0.64 3.50 0.99
N ILE A 287 -0.27 4.49 0.20
CA ILE A 287 -1.07 4.95 -0.93
C ILE A 287 -0.72 4.11 -2.14
N THR A 288 -1.74 3.60 -2.80
CA THR A 288 -1.57 2.79 -4.01
C THR A 288 -2.24 3.47 -5.19
N LYS A 289 -1.52 3.57 -6.32
CA LYS A 289 -2.08 4.14 -7.56
C LYS A 289 -3.09 3.20 -8.23
N SER A 290 -3.07 1.91 -7.91
CA SER A 290 -4.02 0.94 -8.47
C SER A 290 -4.17 -0.30 -7.58
N GLY A 291 -5.33 -0.96 -7.66
CA GLY A 291 -5.54 -2.27 -7.04
C GLY A 291 -4.60 -3.35 -7.58
N LYS A 292 -4.15 -3.20 -8.85
CA LYS A 292 -3.15 -4.08 -9.46
C LYS A 292 -1.84 -4.06 -8.67
N ALA A 293 -1.37 -2.90 -8.23
CA ALA A 293 -0.13 -2.80 -7.48
C ALA A 293 -0.21 -3.57 -6.15
N VAL A 294 -1.35 -3.48 -5.43
CA VAL A 294 -1.57 -4.25 -4.18
C VAL A 294 -1.58 -5.74 -4.44
N GLU A 295 -2.22 -6.18 -5.52
CA GLU A 295 -2.29 -7.59 -5.89
C GLU A 295 -0.91 -8.14 -6.27
N THR A 296 -0.20 -7.43 -7.14
CA THR A 296 1.16 -7.80 -7.57
C THR A 296 2.13 -7.87 -6.38
N ALA A 297 1.98 -6.97 -5.39
CA ALA A 297 2.78 -7.01 -4.17
C ALA A 297 2.63 -8.34 -3.39
N GLY A 298 1.48 -9.01 -3.52
CA GLY A 298 1.27 -10.34 -2.92
C GLY A 298 2.10 -11.46 -3.56
N ASP A 299 2.52 -11.29 -4.81
CA ASP A 299 3.19 -12.31 -5.60
C ASP A 299 4.66 -11.98 -5.92
N ILE A 300 5.24 -10.95 -5.30
CA ILE A 300 6.65 -10.59 -5.53
C ILE A 300 7.60 -11.71 -5.13
N ASP A 301 8.62 -11.93 -5.96
CA ASP A 301 9.70 -12.89 -5.73
C ASP A 301 10.95 -12.22 -5.19
N THR A 302 11.26 -11.00 -5.64
CA THR A 302 12.47 -10.26 -5.29
C THR A 302 12.14 -8.84 -4.86
N LEU A 303 12.73 -8.42 -3.75
CA LEU A 303 12.68 -7.04 -3.24
C LEU A 303 14.05 -6.39 -3.34
N LEU A 304 14.16 -5.33 -4.14
CA LEU A 304 15.31 -4.44 -4.16
C LEU A 304 15.10 -3.32 -3.16
N LEU A 305 16.12 -3.09 -2.33
CA LEU A 305 16.13 -2.06 -1.30
C LEU A 305 17.33 -1.14 -1.52
N ASP A 306 17.10 0.15 -1.64
CA ASP A 306 18.20 1.10 -1.51
C ASP A 306 18.78 1.05 -0.10
N LYS A 307 20.07 1.31 0.08
CA LYS A 307 20.70 1.33 1.39
C LYS A 307 20.25 2.55 2.20
N THR A 308 20.47 3.72 1.62
CA THR A 308 20.37 5.02 2.31
C THR A 308 18.91 5.42 2.50
N GLY A 309 18.53 5.82 3.71
CA GLY A 309 17.14 6.18 4.01
C GLY A 309 16.18 4.99 4.11
N THR A 310 16.50 3.86 3.45
CA THR A 310 15.68 2.65 3.42
C THR A 310 16.13 1.63 4.47
N ILE A 311 17.32 1.04 4.34
CA ILE A 311 17.87 0.09 5.34
C ILE A 311 18.48 0.82 6.52
N THR A 312 19.11 1.97 6.26
CA THR A 312 19.71 2.84 7.27
C THR A 312 18.86 4.07 7.54
N LEU A 313 19.15 4.80 8.62
CA LEU A 313 18.46 6.05 8.95
C LEU A 313 18.75 7.20 7.97
N GLY A 314 19.67 6.98 7.02
CA GLY A 314 20.06 7.94 5.99
C GLY A 314 21.06 9.00 6.44
N ASN A 315 21.22 9.23 7.72
CA ASN A 315 22.21 10.15 8.28
C ASN A 315 23.30 9.35 8.97
N ARG A 316 24.56 9.67 8.65
CA ARG A 316 25.70 9.10 9.36
C ARG A 316 25.77 9.70 10.75
N LYS A 317 25.84 8.84 11.77
CA LYS A 317 25.99 9.26 13.15
C LYS A 317 27.40 9.00 13.65
N ALA A 318 27.94 9.92 14.46
CA ALA A 318 29.16 9.70 15.20
C ALA A 318 28.96 8.58 16.23
N THR A 319 29.85 7.59 16.22
CA THR A 319 29.74 6.41 17.08
C THR A 319 30.92 6.30 18.06
N HIS A 320 32.09 6.72 17.63
CA HIS A 320 33.31 6.59 18.45
C HIS A 320 34.29 7.77 18.25
N PHE A 321 34.97 8.11 19.30
CA PHE A 321 36.11 9.02 19.31
C PHE A 321 37.42 8.23 19.42
N TYR A 322 38.36 8.47 18.51
CA TYR A 322 39.63 7.79 18.46
C TYR A 322 40.77 8.83 18.57
N PRO A 323 41.21 9.21 19.78
CA PRO A 323 42.39 10.07 19.96
C PRO A 323 43.68 9.34 19.54
N VAL A 324 44.65 10.04 19.01
CA VAL A 324 45.99 9.48 18.78
C VAL A 324 46.81 9.38 20.09
N GLN A 325 47.83 8.54 20.08
CA GLN A 325 48.69 8.30 21.27
C GLN A 325 49.21 9.62 21.87
N GLY A 326 49.02 9.78 23.17
CA GLY A 326 49.43 10.97 23.91
C GLY A 326 48.34 12.02 24.11
N ILE A 327 47.19 11.91 23.45
CA ILE A 327 46.03 12.79 23.65
C ILE A 327 45.04 12.10 24.58
N LYS A 328 44.52 12.82 25.58
CA LYS A 328 43.50 12.29 26.51
C LYS A 328 42.14 12.33 25.87
N ASP A 329 41.32 11.30 26.07
CA ASP A 329 39.96 11.19 25.54
C ASP A 329 39.13 12.45 25.79
N ARG A 330 39.18 12.96 27.03
CA ARG A 330 38.41 14.15 27.43
C ARG A 330 38.83 15.41 26.66
N GLU A 331 40.10 15.58 26.40
CA GLU A 331 40.67 16.70 25.63
C GLU A 331 40.23 16.57 24.14
N PHE A 332 40.37 15.37 23.57
CA PHE A 332 39.98 15.11 22.19
C PHE A 332 38.49 15.36 21.98
N ILE A 333 37.62 14.84 22.85
CA ILE A 333 36.16 15.04 22.76
C ILE A 333 35.82 16.54 22.84
N GLN A 334 36.46 17.29 23.76
CA GLN A 334 36.24 18.74 23.88
C GLN A 334 36.57 19.48 22.58
N VAL A 335 37.67 19.15 21.93
CA VAL A 335 38.11 19.73 20.66
C VAL A 335 37.12 19.36 19.54
N CYS A 336 36.68 18.11 19.48
CA CYS A 336 35.68 17.66 18.51
C CYS A 336 34.36 18.41 18.65
N LEU A 337 33.92 18.67 19.88
CA LEU A 337 32.70 19.43 20.15
C LEU A 337 32.88 20.90 19.69
N MET A 338 33.99 21.56 20.02
CA MET A 338 34.26 22.93 19.57
C MET A 338 34.26 23.04 18.05
N ALA A 339 34.90 22.09 17.35
CA ALA A 339 34.90 22.05 15.87
C ALA A 339 33.53 21.80 15.24
N SER A 340 32.57 21.26 16.01
CA SER A 340 31.26 20.88 15.52
C SER A 340 30.14 21.86 15.90
N LEU A 341 30.43 22.91 16.71
CA LEU A 341 29.41 23.86 17.17
C LEU A 341 28.77 24.68 16.05
N ALA A 342 29.52 25.00 15.01
CA ALA A 342 29.06 25.75 13.88
C ALA A 342 28.68 24.85 12.67
N ASP A 343 28.81 23.56 12.84
CA ASP A 343 28.51 22.56 11.81
C ASP A 343 27.05 22.14 11.91
N GLU A 344 26.20 22.77 11.11
CA GLU A 344 24.77 22.51 11.08
C GLU A 344 24.41 21.21 10.37
N THR A 345 25.40 20.49 9.81
CA THR A 345 25.18 19.21 9.15
C THR A 345 24.70 18.14 10.16
N PRO A 346 23.98 17.12 9.71
CA PRO A 346 23.57 15.99 10.56
C PRO A 346 24.76 15.32 11.25
N GLU A 347 25.90 15.22 10.55
CA GLU A 347 27.16 14.69 11.07
C GLU A 347 27.71 15.55 12.22
N GLY A 348 27.74 16.88 12.03
CA GLY A 348 28.18 17.82 13.06
C GLY A 348 27.33 17.75 14.33
N LYS A 349 26.01 17.72 14.14
CA LYS A 349 25.03 17.57 15.25
C LYS A 349 25.21 16.24 15.98
N SER A 350 25.47 15.14 15.26
CA SER A 350 25.68 13.83 15.86
C SER A 350 26.96 13.74 16.71
N ILE A 351 28.02 14.47 16.33
CA ILE A 351 29.23 14.56 17.14
C ILE A 351 28.95 15.27 18.48
N VAL A 352 28.14 16.33 18.44
CA VAL A 352 27.71 17.05 19.66
C VAL A 352 26.82 16.15 20.52
N GLU A 353 25.92 15.35 19.93
CA GLU A 353 25.11 14.39 20.67
C GLU A 353 25.97 13.31 21.35
N LEU A 354 26.91 12.71 20.64
CA LEU A 354 27.85 11.72 21.18
C LEU A 354 28.68 12.30 22.32
N GLY A 355 29.15 13.55 22.20
CA GLY A 355 29.85 14.22 23.26
C GLY A 355 29.01 14.43 24.53
N ARG A 356 27.71 14.70 24.38
CA ARG A 356 26.79 14.79 25.53
C ARG A 356 26.61 13.45 26.23
N GLU A 357 26.53 12.36 25.47
CA GLU A 357 26.50 11.00 26.03
C GLU A 357 27.76 10.69 26.86
N HIS A 358 28.93 11.25 26.48
CA HIS A 358 30.17 11.18 27.26
C HIS A 358 30.25 12.19 28.42
N GLY A 359 29.13 12.87 28.74
CA GLY A 359 29.00 13.74 29.92
C GLY A 359 29.46 15.19 29.73
N PHE A 360 29.72 15.61 28.49
CA PHE A 360 30.06 17.01 28.21
C PHE A 360 28.82 17.89 28.13
N ARG A 361 28.89 19.10 28.69
CA ARG A 361 27.83 20.10 28.59
C ARG A 361 28.31 21.29 27.76
N MET A 362 27.41 21.84 26.93
CA MET A 362 27.71 23.00 26.07
C MET A 362 28.25 24.22 26.86
N ARG A 363 27.89 24.37 28.13
CA ARG A 363 28.35 25.45 29.00
C ARG A 363 29.86 25.35 29.36
N ASP A 364 30.44 24.16 29.19
CA ASP A 364 31.83 23.88 29.56
C ASP A 364 32.81 24.21 28.40
N LEU A 365 32.27 24.64 27.24
CA LEU A 365 33.05 24.97 26.06
C LEU A 365 33.32 26.48 26.00
N GLN A 366 34.61 26.86 26.16
CA GLN A 366 35.04 28.28 26.07
C GLN A 366 35.13 28.67 24.58
N THR A 367 34.10 29.36 24.06
CA THR A 367 34.06 29.84 22.68
C THR A 367 33.89 31.36 22.57
N VAL A 368 34.14 32.10 23.65
CA VAL A 368 34.05 33.56 23.68
C VAL A 368 35.11 34.15 22.75
N GLY A 369 34.68 34.93 21.74
CA GLY A 369 35.57 35.53 20.76
C GLY A 369 36.09 34.60 19.67
N ALA A 370 35.57 33.37 19.57
CA ALA A 370 35.94 32.40 18.53
C ALA A 370 35.30 32.71 17.19
N LYS A 371 36.07 32.56 16.10
CA LYS A 371 35.57 32.65 14.74
C LYS A 371 35.21 31.26 14.22
N MET A 372 33.92 31.05 13.95
CA MET A 372 33.44 29.77 13.46
C MET A 372 33.66 29.62 11.95
N ILE A 373 34.05 28.42 11.51
CA ILE A 373 34.27 28.05 10.12
C ILE A 373 33.24 26.98 9.76
N LYS A 374 32.25 27.34 8.91
CA LYS A 374 31.22 26.43 8.44
C LYS A 374 31.78 25.41 7.44
N PHE A 375 31.19 24.24 7.39
CA PHE A 375 31.51 23.23 6.38
C PHE A 375 31.16 23.74 4.97
N THR A 376 32.07 23.52 4.02
CA THR A 376 31.80 23.74 2.59
C THR A 376 32.22 22.51 1.79
N ALA A 377 31.51 22.23 0.70
CA ALA A 377 31.82 21.12 -0.20
C ALA A 377 33.21 21.25 -0.87
N GLU A 378 33.68 22.49 -1.03
CA GLU A 378 34.98 22.81 -1.63
C GLU A 378 36.12 22.48 -0.68
N THR A 379 36.07 22.97 0.58
CA THR A 379 37.10 22.75 1.58
C THR A 379 36.99 21.37 2.25
N LYS A 380 35.81 20.77 2.26
CA LYS A 380 35.47 19.49 2.92
C LYS A 380 35.88 19.46 4.40
N CYS A 381 35.90 20.63 5.05
CA CYS A 381 36.23 20.78 6.46
C CYS A 381 35.42 21.88 7.13
N SER A 382 35.22 21.75 8.44
CA SER A 382 34.64 22.75 9.33
C SER A 382 35.58 22.96 10.52
N GLY A 383 35.34 23.99 11.35
CA GLY A 383 36.18 24.19 12.51
C GLY A 383 35.95 25.52 13.22
N VAL A 384 36.92 25.90 14.04
CA VAL A 384 36.89 27.14 14.82
C VAL A 384 38.31 27.69 15.01
N ASP A 385 38.42 29.02 14.89
CA ASP A 385 39.61 29.75 15.27
C ASP A 385 39.33 30.40 16.63
N LEU A 386 40.09 29.99 17.65
CA LEU A 386 39.93 30.46 19.01
C LEU A 386 40.62 31.82 19.24
N ALA A 387 40.21 32.53 20.28
CA ALA A 387 40.76 33.85 20.61
C ALA A 387 42.25 33.81 21.01
N ASP A 388 42.77 32.66 21.43
CA ASP A 388 44.19 32.42 21.73
C ASP A 388 45.06 32.18 20.50
N GLY A 389 44.48 32.21 19.31
CA GLY A 389 45.14 31.95 18.04
C GLY A 389 45.14 30.47 17.61
N SER A 390 44.63 29.56 18.43
CA SER A 390 44.54 28.15 18.10
C SER A 390 43.50 27.90 17.01
N ARG A 391 43.83 27.10 16.01
CA ARG A 391 42.98 26.72 14.88
C ARG A 391 42.58 25.26 14.98
N ILE A 392 41.30 25.00 15.11
CA ILE A 392 40.75 23.64 15.12
C ILE A 392 40.09 23.38 13.78
N ARG A 393 40.41 22.25 13.15
CA ARG A 393 39.82 21.81 11.89
C ARG A 393 39.34 20.35 11.99
N LYS A 394 38.18 20.09 11.46
CA LYS A 394 37.58 18.76 11.37
C LYS A 394 37.12 18.56 9.94
N GLY A 395 37.47 17.44 9.32
CA GLY A 395 37.07 17.21 7.93
C GLY A 395 37.44 15.85 7.37
N ALA A 396 37.20 15.70 6.05
CA ALA A 396 37.57 14.50 5.32
C ALA A 396 39.09 14.23 5.39
N PHE A 397 39.45 12.95 5.40
CA PHE A 397 40.87 12.51 5.52
C PHE A 397 41.80 13.25 4.54
N ASP A 398 41.45 13.30 3.25
CA ASP A 398 42.29 13.93 2.23
C ASP A 398 42.42 15.44 2.42
N ALA A 399 41.38 16.11 2.91
CA ALA A 399 41.40 17.55 3.17
C ALA A 399 42.32 17.89 4.34
N ILE A 400 42.16 17.22 5.48
CA ILE A 400 42.98 17.46 6.65
C ILE A 400 44.44 17.02 6.43
N ARG A 401 44.65 15.90 5.72
CA ARG A 401 45.99 15.45 5.34
C ARG A 401 46.75 16.52 4.55
N LYS A 402 46.11 17.08 3.52
CA LYS A 402 46.70 18.18 2.73
C LYS A 402 47.06 19.40 3.59
N LEU A 403 46.16 19.79 4.52
CA LEU A 403 46.43 20.89 5.45
C LEU A 403 47.64 20.60 6.34
N THR A 404 47.72 19.40 6.89
CA THR A 404 48.83 18.96 7.77
C THR A 404 50.16 18.93 7.01
N GLU A 405 50.19 18.33 5.82
CA GLU A 405 51.40 18.24 4.99
C GLU A 405 51.84 19.62 4.45
N ALA A 406 50.91 20.50 4.10
CA ALA A 406 51.21 21.87 3.66
C ALA A 406 51.83 22.73 4.80
N ALA A 407 51.49 22.44 6.04
CA ALA A 407 52.09 23.06 7.22
C ALA A 407 53.43 22.45 7.66
N GLY A 408 53.92 21.42 6.92
CA GLY A 408 55.19 20.75 7.21
C GLY A 408 55.13 19.68 8.29
N TYR A 409 53.94 19.27 8.73
CA TYR A 409 53.77 18.17 9.66
C TYR A 409 53.62 16.82 8.95
N ILE A 410 54.05 15.76 9.62
CA ILE A 410 53.86 14.40 9.13
C ILE A 410 52.53 13.87 9.64
N PHE A 411 51.67 13.32 8.73
CA PHE A 411 50.42 12.70 9.12
C PHE A 411 50.68 11.46 9.99
N PRO A 412 50.11 11.34 11.21
CA PRO A 412 50.39 10.21 12.12
C PRO A 412 50.00 8.88 11.52
N ALA A 413 50.90 7.91 11.50
CA ALA A 413 50.66 6.55 10.96
C ALA A 413 49.53 5.84 11.72
N GLU A 414 49.35 6.12 13.01
CA GLU A 414 48.27 5.59 13.84
C GLU A 414 46.90 6.11 13.37
N ALA A 415 46.78 7.43 13.16
CA ALA A 415 45.54 8.01 12.60
C ALA A 415 45.21 7.42 11.23
N GLY A 416 46.22 7.15 10.40
CA GLY A 416 46.04 6.47 9.10
C GLY A 416 45.50 5.04 9.22
N LYS A 417 45.96 4.28 10.26
CA LYS A 417 45.40 2.94 10.54
C LYS A 417 43.94 3.02 11.01
N ILE A 418 43.62 3.97 11.89
CA ILE A 418 42.26 4.20 12.38
C ILE A 418 41.32 4.57 11.23
N VAL A 419 41.76 5.49 10.36
CA VAL A 419 41.01 5.89 9.16
C VAL A 419 40.67 4.66 8.27
N LYS A 420 41.69 3.81 8.04
CA LYS A 420 41.53 2.59 7.23
C LYS A 420 40.61 1.58 7.91
N SER A 421 40.68 1.41 9.24
CA SER A 421 39.79 0.52 9.99
C SER A 421 38.34 0.98 9.88
N ILE A 422 38.08 2.26 10.16
CA ILE A 422 36.70 2.83 10.04
C ILE A 422 36.15 2.67 8.63
N SER A 423 36.97 2.94 7.60
CA SER A 423 36.55 2.80 6.20
C SER A 423 36.27 1.34 5.81
N ASN A 424 37.07 0.40 6.31
CA ASN A 424 36.84 -1.04 6.08
C ASN A 424 35.56 -1.56 6.76
N GLU A 425 35.17 -0.94 7.89
CA GLU A 425 33.92 -1.24 8.60
C GLU A 425 32.70 -0.47 8.02
N GLY A 426 32.89 0.19 6.88
CA GLY A 426 31.82 0.94 6.21
C GLY A 426 31.51 2.29 6.83
N GLY A 427 32.31 2.76 7.75
CA GLY A 427 32.19 4.07 8.36
C GLY A 427 32.87 5.18 7.57
N THR A 428 32.57 6.42 7.92
CA THR A 428 33.25 7.61 7.40
C THR A 428 34.12 8.21 8.47
N PRO A 429 35.46 8.23 8.29
CA PRO A 429 36.36 8.85 9.23
C PRO A 429 36.41 10.38 9.03
N LEU A 430 36.19 11.14 10.09
CA LEU A 430 36.48 12.58 10.14
C LEU A 430 37.76 12.81 10.96
N VAL A 431 38.77 13.37 10.34
CA VAL A 431 40.03 13.66 10.98
C VAL A 431 39.96 15.03 11.68
N VAL A 432 40.50 15.13 12.86
CA VAL A 432 40.53 16.35 13.68
C VAL A 432 41.96 16.77 13.91
N ALA A 433 42.25 18.06 13.66
CA ALA A 433 43.55 18.66 13.82
C ALA A 433 43.47 19.98 14.61
N VAL A 434 44.47 20.24 15.42
CA VAL A 434 44.69 21.52 16.13
C VAL A 434 46.01 22.11 15.65
N ASN A 435 45.99 23.34 15.16
CA ASN A 435 47.14 24.00 14.57
C ASN A 435 47.85 23.12 13.53
N GLU A 436 47.03 22.52 12.64
CA GLU A 436 47.41 21.61 11.57
C GLU A 436 48.03 20.27 12.02
N ASN A 437 48.17 20.05 13.34
CA ASN A 437 48.63 18.77 13.88
C ASN A 437 47.44 17.85 14.19
N VAL A 438 47.41 16.65 13.62
CA VAL A 438 46.30 15.66 13.78
C VAL A 438 46.34 15.10 15.21
N ILE A 439 45.19 15.21 15.90
CA ILE A 439 45.02 14.77 17.29
C ILE A 439 44.08 13.56 17.42
N GLY A 440 43.36 13.17 16.36
CA GLY A 440 42.49 11.99 16.36
C GLY A 440 41.52 11.93 15.21
N VAL A 441 40.67 10.93 15.29
CA VAL A 441 39.65 10.62 14.25
C VAL A 441 38.29 10.39 14.92
N VAL A 442 37.23 10.91 14.34
CA VAL A 442 35.85 10.61 14.72
C VAL A 442 35.30 9.62 13.73
N GLY A 443 34.79 8.50 14.20
CA GLY A 443 34.13 7.48 13.36
C GLY A 443 32.63 7.79 13.20
N LEU A 444 32.19 7.98 11.97
CA LEU A 444 30.77 8.07 11.63
C LEU A 444 30.32 6.76 10.99
N GLN A 445 29.15 6.27 11.35
CA GLN A 445 28.57 5.05 10.76
C GLN A 445 27.13 5.28 10.34
N ASP A 446 26.70 4.58 9.29
CA ASP A 446 25.31 4.45 8.93
C ASP A 446 24.61 3.56 9.96
N ILE A 447 23.56 4.08 10.60
CA ILE A 447 22.80 3.33 11.59
C ILE A 447 21.71 2.54 10.88
N ILE A 448 21.78 1.22 11.02
CA ILE A 448 20.75 0.30 10.55
C ILE A 448 19.49 0.50 11.39
N LYS A 449 18.33 0.59 10.72
CA LYS A 449 17.04 0.74 11.40
C LYS A 449 16.79 -0.44 12.36
N PRO A 450 16.33 -0.19 13.60
CA PRO A 450 16.10 -1.26 14.57
C PRO A 450 15.01 -2.22 14.11
N GLY A 451 15.21 -3.52 14.40
CA GLY A 451 14.23 -4.58 14.07
C GLY A 451 14.16 -4.99 12.58
N ILE A 452 15.02 -4.45 11.70
CA ILE A 452 14.99 -4.74 10.27
C ILE A 452 15.34 -6.20 9.96
N GLN A 453 16.21 -6.81 10.75
CA GLN A 453 16.65 -8.20 10.61
C GLN A 453 15.48 -9.20 10.73
N GLU A 454 14.68 -9.08 11.80
CA GLU A 454 13.51 -9.93 12.03
C GLU A 454 12.50 -9.79 10.90
N ARG A 455 12.42 -8.60 10.33
CA ARG A 455 11.49 -8.28 9.25
C ARG A 455 11.94 -8.89 7.92
N PHE A 456 13.24 -8.87 7.61
CA PHE A 456 13.78 -9.57 6.44
C PHE A 456 13.66 -11.10 6.57
N GLU A 457 13.84 -11.65 7.77
CA GLU A 457 13.55 -13.07 8.02
C GLU A 457 12.07 -13.41 7.76
N ARG A 458 11.15 -12.51 8.09
CA ARG A 458 9.73 -12.69 7.81
C ARG A 458 9.43 -12.67 6.32
N LEU A 459 10.04 -11.75 5.53
CA LEU A 459 9.96 -11.73 4.07
C LEU A 459 10.49 -13.03 3.46
N ARG A 460 11.63 -13.50 3.94
CA ARG A 460 12.22 -14.77 3.51
C ARG A 460 11.30 -15.97 3.75
N LYS A 461 10.62 -16.00 4.91
CA LYS A 461 9.60 -17.04 5.21
C LYS A 461 8.38 -16.95 4.29
N MET A 462 8.12 -15.77 3.72
CA MET A 462 7.06 -15.57 2.71
C MET A 462 7.52 -15.90 1.28
N GLY A 463 8.78 -16.27 1.09
CA GLY A 463 9.37 -16.62 -0.21
C GLY A 463 9.94 -15.42 -0.99
N VAL A 464 10.10 -14.26 -0.36
CA VAL A 464 10.64 -13.05 -0.99
C VAL A 464 12.14 -12.96 -0.73
N LYS A 465 12.94 -12.91 -1.81
CA LYS A 465 14.38 -12.64 -1.77
C LYS A 465 14.62 -11.13 -1.56
N THR A 466 15.47 -10.76 -0.60
CA THR A 466 15.83 -9.37 -0.32
C THR A 466 17.22 -9.05 -0.88
N VAL A 467 17.36 -7.97 -1.65
CA VAL A 467 18.60 -7.54 -2.27
C VAL A 467 18.87 -6.08 -1.97
N MET A 468 19.96 -5.80 -1.28
CA MET A 468 20.40 -4.43 -1.03
C MET A 468 21.16 -3.87 -2.23
N VAL A 469 20.85 -2.64 -2.63
CA VAL A 469 21.59 -1.93 -3.69
C VAL A 469 22.22 -0.67 -3.12
N THR A 470 23.50 -0.45 -3.38
CA THR A 470 24.23 0.69 -2.86
C THR A 470 25.37 1.13 -3.80
N GLY A 471 25.67 2.42 -3.82
CA GLY A 471 26.87 2.96 -4.47
C GLY A 471 28.16 2.77 -3.68
N ASP A 472 28.10 2.19 -2.47
CA ASP A 472 29.27 1.92 -1.64
C ASP A 472 30.19 0.85 -2.27
N ASN A 473 31.45 0.82 -1.81
CA ASN A 473 32.38 -0.22 -2.19
C ASN A 473 31.94 -1.62 -1.68
N PRO A 474 32.44 -2.72 -2.27
CA PRO A 474 31.99 -4.07 -1.92
C PRO A 474 32.20 -4.46 -0.46
N LEU A 475 33.21 -3.94 0.23
CA LEU A 475 33.48 -4.26 1.63
C LEU A 475 32.44 -3.63 2.56
N THR A 476 32.14 -2.36 2.34
CA THR A 476 31.10 -1.62 3.05
C THR A 476 29.73 -2.24 2.81
N ALA A 477 29.41 -2.53 1.54
CA ALA A 477 28.14 -3.14 1.16
C ALA A 477 27.95 -4.50 1.82
N LYS A 478 28.98 -5.34 1.82
CA LYS A 478 28.96 -6.65 2.47
C LYS A 478 28.70 -6.53 3.99
N TYR A 479 29.43 -5.66 4.66
CA TYR A 479 29.27 -5.44 6.11
C TYR A 479 27.84 -5.04 6.48
N ILE A 480 27.27 -4.08 5.72
CA ILE A 480 25.90 -3.61 5.98
C ILE A 480 24.88 -4.71 5.64
N ALA A 481 25.08 -5.44 4.54
CA ALA A 481 24.20 -6.52 4.11
C ALA A 481 24.11 -7.65 5.16
N GLU A 482 25.28 -8.09 5.68
CA GLU A 482 25.37 -9.10 6.73
C GLU A 482 24.70 -8.62 8.01
N LYS A 483 24.96 -7.38 8.42
CA LYS A 483 24.39 -6.80 9.63
C LYS A 483 22.90 -6.50 9.53
N ALA A 484 22.40 -6.16 8.35
CA ALA A 484 20.96 -5.98 8.07
C ALA A 484 20.23 -7.31 7.87
N GLY A 485 20.94 -8.38 7.50
CA GLY A 485 20.38 -9.70 7.26
C GLY A 485 19.66 -9.83 5.92
N VAL A 486 20.07 -9.08 4.88
CA VAL A 486 19.57 -9.25 3.50
C VAL A 486 20.18 -10.49 2.86
N ASP A 487 19.51 -11.04 1.82
CA ASP A 487 19.92 -12.27 1.17
C ASP A 487 21.08 -12.05 0.17
N ASP A 488 21.16 -10.84 -0.41
CA ASP A 488 22.14 -10.51 -1.43
C ASP A 488 22.40 -9.00 -1.47
N PHE A 489 23.44 -8.55 -2.15
CA PHE A 489 23.71 -7.12 -2.33
C PHE A 489 24.41 -6.81 -3.66
N ILE A 490 24.21 -5.58 -4.12
CA ILE A 490 24.89 -5.00 -5.30
C ILE A 490 25.65 -3.77 -4.83
N ALA A 491 26.96 -3.81 -4.95
CA ALA A 491 27.87 -2.71 -4.59
C ALA A 491 28.24 -1.87 -5.80
N GLU A 492 28.72 -0.64 -5.59
CA GLU A 492 29.16 0.30 -6.64
C GLU A 492 28.08 0.54 -7.71
N ALA A 493 26.80 0.33 -7.34
CA ALA A 493 25.68 0.39 -8.26
C ALA A 493 25.40 1.82 -8.71
N LYS A 494 25.26 1.99 -10.01
CA LYS A 494 24.73 3.18 -10.65
C LYS A 494 23.21 3.03 -10.83
N PRO A 495 22.47 4.13 -11.08
CA PRO A 495 21.02 4.06 -11.32
C PRO A 495 20.64 3.08 -12.45
N GLU A 496 21.47 2.98 -13.50
CA GLU A 496 21.26 2.08 -14.64
C GLU A 496 21.36 0.61 -14.21
N ASP A 497 22.28 0.28 -13.31
CA ASP A 497 22.51 -1.09 -12.82
C ASP A 497 21.30 -1.61 -12.04
N LYS A 498 20.64 -0.71 -11.27
CA LYS A 498 19.38 -1.02 -10.56
C LYS A 498 18.30 -1.46 -11.55
N MET A 499 18.13 -0.69 -12.63
CA MET A 499 17.14 -0.96 -13.66
C MET A 499 17.46 -2.23 -14.46
N GLU A 500 18.75 -2.47 -14.76
CA GLU A 500 19.20 -3.67 -15.49
C GLU A 500 18.96 -4.94 -14.65
N TYR A 501 19.24 -4.89 -13.34
CA TYR A 501 18.95 -6.00 -12.44
C TYR A 501 17.45 -6.33 -12.40
N ILE A 502 16.58 -5.32 -12.31
CA ILE A 502 15.12 -5.52 -12.33
C ILE A 502 14.71 -6.20 -13.65
N LYS A 503 15.17 -5.70 -14.79
CA LYS A 503 14.87 -6.29 -16.10
C LYS A 503 15.33 -7.74 -16.21
N LYS A 504 16.51 -8.06 -15.67
CA LYS A 504 17.07 -9.42 -15.68
C LYS A 504 16.22 -10.40 -14.86
N GLU A 505 15.77 -9.99 -13.66
CA GLU A 505 14.86 -10.81 -12.84
C GLU A 505 13.49 -10.98 -13.52
N GLN A 506 12.94 -9.90 -14.11
CA GLN A 506 11.69 -9.93 -14.87
C GLN A 506 11.76 -10.85 -16.11
N GLN A 507 12.88 -10.88 -16.82
CA GLN A 507 13.11 -11.81 -17.95
C GLN A 507 13.11 -13.28 -17.53
N GLN A 508 13.41 -13.56 -16.26
CA GLN A 508 13.29 -14.90 -15.66
C GLN A 508 11.86 -15.24 -15.20
N GLY A 509 10.90 -14.34 -15.44
CA GLY A 509 9.51 -14.52 -15.04
C GLY A 509 9.24 -14.17 -13.58
N LYS A 510 10.18 -13.52 -12.88
CA LYS A 510 10.02 -13.10 -11.49
C LYS A 510 9.39 -11.72 -11.40
N LEU A 511 8.57 -11.51 -10.38
CA LEU A 511 8.01 -10.21 -10.04
C LEU A 511 8.93 -9.49 -9.05
N VAL A 512 9.27 -8.25 -9.38
CA VAL A 512 10.25 -7.46 -8.65
C VAL A 512 9.59 -6.26 -7.99
N ALA A 513 9.80 -6.10 -6.69
CA ALA A 513 9.52 -4.86 -5.98
C ALA A 513 10.80 -4.05 -5.79
N MET A 514 10.70 -2.74 -5.91
CA MET A 514 11.76 -1.78 -5.60
C MET A 514 11.26 -0.77 -4.58
N MET A 515 12.09 -0.49 -3.58
CA MET A 515 11.83 0.56 -2.59
C MET A 515 13.00 1.54 -2.55
N GLY A 516 12.68 2.83 -2.65
CA GLY A 516 13.68 3.90 -2.67
C GLY A 516 13.07 5.27 -2.44
N ASP A 517 13.91 6.29 -2.18
CA ASP A 517 13.51 7.65 -1.86
C ASP A 517 14.18 8.72 -2.75
N GLY A 518 15.26 8.38 -3.45
CA GLY A 518 16.04 9.32 -4.26
C GLY A 518 15.52 9.53 -5.69
N THR A 519 15.90 10.65 -6.28
CA THR A 519 15.67 10.90 -7.73
C THR A 519 16.36 9.85 -8.59
N ASN A 520 17.48 9.32 -8.13
CA ASN A 520 18.24 8.26 -8.79
C ASN A 520 17.49 6.91 -8.83
N ASP A 521 16.51 6.74 -7.94
CA ASP A 521 15.68 5.53 -7.86
C ASP A 521 14.46 5.58 -8.78
N ALA A 522 14.06 6.79 -9.23
CA ALA A 522 12.86 6.97 -10.02
C ALA A 522 12.77 6.04 -11.26
N PRO A 523 13.82 5.86 -12.08
CA PRO A 523 13.78 4.93 -13.21
C PRO A 523 13.56 3.46 -12.77
N ALA A 524 14.20 3.03 -11.67
CA ALA A 524 14.07 1.68 -11.12
C ALA A 524 12.68 1.46 -10.49
N LEU A 525 12.14 2.47 -9.78
CA LEU A 525 10.78 2.45 -9.24
C LEU A 525 9.72 2.33 -10.33
N ALA A 526 9.92 3.02 -11.46
CA ALA A 526 9.01 2.95 -12.62
C ALA A 526 9.10 1.60 -13.34
N GLN A 527 10.29 0.98 -13.41
CA GLN A 527 10.52 -0.30 -14.07
C GLN A 527 9.99 -1.48 -13.25
N ALA A 528 10.06 -1.40 -11.93
CA ALA A 528 9.63 -2.48 -11.03
C ALA A 528 8.12 -2.76 -11.16
N ASP A 529 7.73 -4.03 -10.95
CA ASP A 529 6.31 -4.44 -10.91
C ASP A 529 5.59 -3.76 -9.75
N VAL A 530 6.31 -3.56 -8.63
CA VAL A 530 5.87 -2.81 -7.45
C VAL A 530 6.95 -1.81 -7.07
N GLY A 531 6.77 -0.55 -7.44
CA GLY A 531 7.65 0.57 -7.04
C GLY A 531 7.08 1.30 -5.84
N VAL A 532 7.75 1.24 -4.69
CA VAL A 532 7.33 1.91 -3.45
C VAL A 532 8.26 3.08 -3.17
N ALA A 533 7.74 4.29 -3.32
CA ALA A 533 8.47 5.49 -2.94
C ALA A 533 8.21 5.83 -1.47
N MET A 534 9.24 6.35 -0.80
CA MET A 534 9.08 6.90 0.55
C MET A 534 8.41 8.28 0.49
N ASN A 535 7.61 8.64 1.49
CA ASN A 535 7.06 9.98 1.59
C ASN A 535 8.15 11.05 1.81
N SER A 536 9.25 10.69 2.46
CA SER A 536 10.44 11.55 2.58
C SER A 536 11.16 11.76 1.25
N GLY A 537 10.92 10.92 0.27
CA GLY A 537 11.62 10.93 -1.00
C GLY A 537 11.25 12.10 -1.90
N THR A 538 12.02 12.24 -2.98
CA THR A 538 11.82 13.29 -3.98
C THR A 538 10.48 13.15 -4.70
N GLN A 539 10.00 14.27 -5.25
CA GLN A 539 8.76 14.27 -6.05
C GLN A 539 8.86 13.31 -7.25
N ALA A 540 10.05 13.23 -7.87
CA ALA A 540 10.31 12.30 -8.99
C ALA A 540 10.14 10.83 -8.57
N ALA A 541 10.65 10.44 -7.41
CA ALA A 541 10.47 9.09 -6.87
C ALA A 541 9.00 8.79 -6.58
N LYS A 542 8.27 9.72 -5.95
CA LYS A 542 6.84 9.58 -5.66
C LYS A 542 6.00 9.45 -6.94
N GLU A 543 6.35 10.17 -8.00
CA GLU A 543 5.65 10.08 -9.29
C GLU A 543 5.97 8.79 -10.05
N ALA A 544 7.19 8.30 -9.96
CA ALA A 544 7.63 7.07 -10.61
C ALA A 544 7.05 5.81 -9.95
N GLY A 545 7.03 5.75 -8.62
CA GLY A 545 6.48 4.61 -7.89
C GLY A 545 4.98 4.42 -8.13
N ASN A 546 4.49 3.18 -8.07
CA ASN A 546 3.06 2.88 -8.10
C ASN A 546 2.44 2.78 -6.69
N MET A 547 3.26 2.91 -5.66
CA MET A 547 2.87 3.05 -4.25
C MET A 547 3.72 4.13 -3.57
N VAL A 548 3.17 4.72 -2.50
CA VAL A 548 3.91 5.64 -1.61
C VAL A 548 3.70 5.21 -0.17
N ASP A 549 4.79 4.95 0.54
CA ASP A 549 4.79 4.70 1.98
C ASP A 549 4.82 6.02 2.74
N LEU A 550 3.77 6.31 3.51
CA LEU A 550 3.62 7.54 4.27
C LEU A 550 4.44 7.54 5.57
N ASP A 551 4.74 6.36 6.13
CA ASP A 551 5.45 6.22 7.40
C ASP A 551 6.97 6.31 7.24
N ASN A 552 7.49 6.34 6.02
CA ASN A 552 8.92 6.27 5.73
C ASN A 552 9.61 5.04 6.37
N ASP A 553 8.85 3.95 6.51
CA ASP A 553 9.33 2.70 7.07
C ASP A 553 9.51 1.65 5.97
N PRO A 554 10.74 1.31 5.57
CA PRO A 554 11.00 0.34 4.51
C PRO A 554 10.43 -1.05 4.82
N THR A 555 10.11 -1.30 6.07
CA THR A 555 9.52 -2.55 6.52
C THR A 555 8.02 -2.59 6.26
N LYS A 556 7.42 -1.47 5.86
CA LYS A 556 6.03 -1.34 5.44
C LYS A 556 5.71 -2.24 4.25
N LEU A 557 6.70 -2.53 3.42
CA LEU A 557 6.53 -3.49 2.33
C LEU A 557 6.07 -4.86 2.82
N ILE A 558 6.46 -5.30 4.02
CA ILE A 558 5.98 -6.55 4.60
C ILE A 558 4.45 -6.50 4.76
N GLU A 559 3.93 -5.40 5.29
CA GLU A 559 2.49 -5.19 5.43
C GLU A 559 1.81 -5.16 4.06
N ILE A 560 2.43 -4.51 3.08
CA ILE A 560 1.93 -4.46 1.69
C ILE A 560 1.87 -5.86 1.09
N VAL A 561 2.93 -6.66 1.22
CA VAL A 561 2.98 -8.05 0.74
C VAL A 561 1.92 -8.90 1.44
N GLU A 562 1.75 -8.73 2.74
CA GLU A 562 0.71 -9.45 3.50
C GLU A 562 -0.70 -9.07 3.05
N ILE A 563 -0.94 -7.78 2.81
CA ILE A 563 -2.22 -7.29 2.29
C ILE A 563 -2.48 -7.85 0.89
N GLY A 564 -1.47 -7.85 0.02
CA GLY A 564 -1.54 -8.45 -1.31
C GLY A 564 -1.84 -9.95 -1.27
N LYS A 565 -1.09 -10.71 -0.46
CA LYS A 565 -1.34 -12.14 -0.24
C LYS A 565 -2.73 -12.40 0.35
N GLN A 566 -3.17 -11.57 1.29
CA GLN A 566 -4.52 -11.65 1.85
C GLN A 566 -5.60 -11.37 0.79
N LEU A 567 -5.36 -10.43 -0.13
CA LEU A 567 -6.26 -10.11 -1.23
C LEU A 567 -6.42 -11.30 -2.17
N LEU A 568 -5.30 -11.87 -2.63
CA LEU A 568 -5.26 -13.06 -3.49
C LEU A 568 -5.95 -14.26 -2.83
N MET A 569 -5.65 -14.51 -1.56
CA MET A 569 -6.30 -15.58 -0.79
C MET A 569 -7.80 -15.38 -0.65
N THR A 570 -8.24 -14.17 -0.35
CA THR A 570 -9.66 -13.86 -0.19
C THR A 570 -10.41 -14.12 -1.48
N ARG A 571 -9.82 -13.69 -2.61
CA ARG A 571 -10.38 -13.90 -3.93
C ARG A 571 -10.47 -15.41 -4.27
N GLY A 572 -9.36 -16.14 -4.12
CA GLY A 572 -9.33 -17.59 -4.34
C GLY A 572 -10.30 -18.36 -3.46
N THR A 573 -10.39 -18.01 -2.19
CA THR A 573 -11.30 -18.62 -1.21
C THR A 573 -12.77 -18.41 -1.57
N LEU A 574 -13.16 -17.18 -1.89
CA LEU A 574 -14.55 -16.86 -2.28
C LEU A 574 -14.91 -17.44 -3.63
N THR A 575 -13.96 -17.53 -4.58
CA THR A 575 -14.16 -18.22 -5.85
C THR A 575 -14.39 -19.72 -5.64
N THR A 576 -13.57 -20.36 -4.80
CA THR A 576 -13.74 -21.78 -4.46
C THR A 576 -15.08 -22.04 -3.81
N PHE A 577 -15.47 -21.22 -2.83
CA PHE A 577 -16.78 -21.31 -2.19
C PHE A 577 -17.92 -21.14 -3.20
N SER A 578 -17.86 -20.11 -4.06
CA SER A 578 -18.90 -19.82 -5.03
C SER A 578 -19.10 -20.97 -6.03
N ILE A 579 -18.01 -21.47 -6.63
CA ILE A 579 -18.09 -22.59 -7.58
C ILE A 579 -18.68 -23.82 -6.91
N ALA A 580 -18.20 -24.17 -5.71
CA ALA A 580 -18.72 -25.33 -4.97
C ALA A 580 -20.21 -25.17 -4.62
N ASN A 581 -20.61 -23.96 -4.21
CA ASN A 581 -21.98 -23.60 -3.90
C ASN A 581 -22.91 -23.69 -5.14
N ASP A 582 -22.44 -23.17 -6.28
CA ASP A 582 -23.25 -23.16 -7.50
C ASP A 582 -23.41 -24.56 -8.09
N VAL A 583 -22.35 -25.39 -8.05
CA VAL A 583 -22.45 -26.82 -8.46
C VAL A 583 -23.38 -27.59 -7.53
N ALA A 584 -23.32 -27.34 -6.21
CA ALA A 584 -24.18 -28.04 -5.26
C ALA A 584 -25.68 -27.75 -5.47
N LYS A 585 -26.05 -26.57 -5.96
CA LYS A 585 -27.44 -26.22 -6.28
C LYS A 585 -28.05 -27.06 -7.42
N TYR A 586 -27.23 -27.61 -8.32
CA TYR A 586 -27.72 -28.55 -9.32
C TYR A 586 -28.43 -29.76 -8.70
N PHE A 587 -27.87 -30.27 -7.60
CA PHE A 587 -28.44 -31.41 -6.86
C PHE A 587 -29.70 -31.04 -6.06
N ALA A 588 -29.95 -29.74 -5.86
CA ALA A 588 -31.22 -29.27 -5.31
C ALA A 588 -32.31 -29.18 -6.41
N ILE A 589 -31.99 -28.49 -7.48
CA ILE A 589 -33.02 -27.99 -8.44
C ILE A 589 -33.33 -29.06 -9.48
N VAL A 590 -32.31 -29.65 -10.13
CA VAL A 590 -32.54 -30.56 -11.28
C VAL A 590 -33.31 -31.83 -10.89
N PRO A 591 -32.96 -32.55 -9.80
CA PRO A 591 -33.72 -33.68 -9.34
C PRO A 591 -35.17 -33.33 -8.99
N ALA A 592 -35.37 -32.21 -8.26
CA ALA A 592 -36.70 -31.75 -7.89
C ALA A 592 -37.58 -31.42 -9.14
N LEU A 593 -36.96 -30.82 -10.17
CA LEU A 593 -37.66 -30.44 -11.38
C LEU A 593 -38.20 -31.66 -12.21
N PHE A 594 -37.40 -32.74 -12.25
CA PHE A 594 -37.68 -33.88 -13.10
C PHE A 594 -38.21 -35.14 -12.37
N MET A 595 -38.22 -35.16 -11.03
CA MET A 595 -38.57 -36.37 -10.25
C MET A 595 -40.01 -36.83 -10.50
N THR A 596 -40.92 -35.94 -10.87
CA THR A 596 -42.32 -36.28 -11.24
C THR A 596 -42.40 -37.00 -12.58
N SER A 597 -41.65 -36.59 -13.57
CA SER A 597 -41.63 -37.16 -14.91
C SER A 597 -40.62 -38.30 -15.07
N VAL A 598 -39.54 -38.29 -14.34
CA VAL A 598 -38.48 -39.29 -14.35
C VAL A 598 -38.19 -39.73 -12.89
N PRO A 599 -38.99 -40.64 -12.32
CA PRO A 599 -38.92 -41.03 -10.89
C PRO A 599 -37.56 -41.51 -10.43
N VAL A 600 -36.74 -42.08 -11.31
CA VAL A 600 -35.35 -42.50 -11.00
C VAL A 600 -34.47 -41.33 -10.52
N LEU A 601 -34.73 -40.09 -11.01
CA LEU A 601 -33.99 -38.90 -10.54
C LEU A 601 -34.35 -38.49 -9.11
N GLY A 602 -35.44 -39.00 -8.55
CA GLY A 602 -35.78 -38.83 -7.14
C GLY A 602 -34.67 -39.38 -6.18
N ALA A 603 -33.88 -40.37 -6.63
CA ALA A 603 -32.73 -40.84 -5.89
C ALA A 603 -31.64 -39.79 -5.71
N LEU A 604 -31.57 -38.80 -6.56
CA LEU A 604 -30.64 -37.65 -6.48
C LEU A 604 -31.20 -36.47 -5.67
N ASN A 605 -32.48 -36.52 -5.25
CA ASN A 605 -33.07 -35.51 -4.36
C ASN A 605 -32.59 -35.73 -2.92
N ILE A 606 -31.27 -35.60 -2.71
CA ILE A 606 -30.60 -35.82 -1.43
C ILE A 606 -31.12 -34.85 -0.36
N MET A 607 -31.53 -33.66 -0.77
CA MET A 607 -32.10 -32.65 0.14
C MET A 607 -33.53 -32.95 0.56
N GLY A 608 -34.23 -33.84 -0.15
CA GLY A 608 -35.65 -34.17 0.12
C GLY A 608 -36.56 -32.95 0.01
N LEU A 609 -36.42 -32.19 -1.07
CA LEU A 609 -37.23 -30.98 -1.32
C LEU A 609 -38.66 -31.37 -1.70
N ASN A 610 -39.64 -30.58 -1.28
CA ASN A 610 -41.07 -30.96 -1.33
C ASN A 610 -41.68 -30.87 -2.71
N SER A 611 -41.39 -29.78 -3.47
CA SER A 611 -41.90 -29.59 -4.82
C SER A 611 -40.89 -28.89 -5.72
N PRO A 612 -41.02 -28.93 -7.06
CA PRO A 612 -40.18 -28.18 -7.97
C PRO A 612 -40.19 -26.67 -7.68
N GLU A 613 -41.39 -26.11 -7.43
CA GLU A 613 -41.57 -24.68 -7.17
C GLU A 613 -40.92 -24.26 -5.86
N SER A 614 -41.10 -25.04 -4.77
CA SER A 614 -40.49 -24.76 -3.47
C SER A 614 -38.94 -24.89 -3.55
N ALA A 615 -38.43 -25.88 -4.27
CA ALA A 615 -37.02 -26.11 -4.48
C ALA A 615 -36.31 -24.93 -5.19
N ILE A 616 -36.93 -24.46 -6.31
CA ILE A 616 -36.41 -23.32 -7.07
C ILE A 616 -36.48 -22.04 -6.23
N LEU A 617 -37.61 -21.76 -5.58
CA LEU A 617 -37.80 -20.57 -4.78
C LEU A 617 -36.80 -20.54 -3.60
N SER A 618 -36.63 -21.68 -2.92
CA SER A 618 -35.66 -21.82 -1.82
C SER A 618 -34.24 -21.59 -2.29
N ALA A 619 -33.87 -22.08 -3.45
CA ALA A 619 -32.54 -21.86 -4.02
C ALA A 619 -32.30 -20.40 -4.40
N VAL A 620 -33.30 -19.71 -4.96
CA VAL A 620 -33.21 -18.27 -5.30
C VAL A 620 -33.09 -17.41 -4.03
N ILE A 621 -33.87 -17.70 -2.99
CA ILE A 621 -33.80 -17.04 -1.68
C ILE A 621 -32.43 -17.27 -1.05
N PHE A 622 -31.95 -18.52 -1.03
CA PHE A 622 -30.63 -18.84 -0.50
C PHE A 622 -29.54 -18.04 -1.23
N ASN A 623 -29.63 -17.93 -2.57
CA ASN A 623 -28.68 -17.15 -3.38
C ASN A 623 -28.70 -15.65 -3.02
N ALA A 624 -29.88 -15.09 -2.73
CA ALA A 624 -30.02 -13.71 -2.28
C ALA A 624 -29.40 -13.49 -0.88
N ILE A 625 -29.53 -14.46 0.04
CA ILE A 625 -29.05 -14.35 1.43
C ILE A 625 -27.53 -14.56 1.53
N ILE A 626 -26.95 -15.46 0.73
CA ILE A 626 -25.54 -15.81 0.84
C ILE A 626 -24.61 -14.62 0.46
N ILE A 627 -25.04 -13.78 -0.48
CA ILE A 627 -24.25 -12.60 -0.89
C ILE A 627 -23.99 -11.65 0.29
N PRO A 628 -25.02 -11.12 1.01
CA PRO A 628 -24.79 -10.24 2.15
C PRO A 628 -24.02 -10.91 3.30
N LEU A 629 -24.19 -12.23 3.51
CA LEU A 629 -23.43 -12.98 4.51
C LEU A 629 -21.93 -13.04 4.19
N LEU A 630 -21.54 -13.01 2.93
CA LEU A 630 -20.14 -13.03 2.49
C LEU A 630 -19.52 -11.63 2.36
N ILE A 631 -20.30 -10.53 2.35
CA ILE A 631 -19.76 -9.15 2.32
C ILE A 631 -18.73 -8.90 3.42
N PRO A 632 -18.98 -9.23 4.71
CA PRO A 632 -18.00 -9.01 5.76
C PRO A 632 -16.68 -9.75 5.51
N LEU A 633 -16.75 -10.95 4.94
CA LEU A 633 -15.56 -11.74 4.59
C LEU A 633 -14.80 -11.12 3.41
N ALA A 634 -15.51 -10.63 2.38
CA ALA A 634 -14.93 -9.93 1.24
C ALA A 634 -14.20 -8.64 1.68
N LEU A 635 -14.83 -7.85 2.56
CA LEU A 635 -14.28 -6.58 3.04
C LEU A 635 -13.12 -6.75 4.04
N ARG A 636 -13.21 -7.69 4.99
CA ARG A 636 -12.15 -7.97 5.98
C ARG A 636 -10.99 -8.76 5.38
N GLY A 637 -11.28 -9.60 4.41
CA GLY A 637 -10.37 -10.58 3.88
C GLY A 637 -10.13 -11.79 4.79
N VAL A 638 -9.66 -12.87 4.19
CA VAL A 638 -9.25 -14.08 4.90
C VAL A 638 -7.86 -13.85 5.50
N LYS A 639 -7.68 -14.16 6.79
CA LYS A 639 -6.38 -13.99 7.47
C LYS A 639 -5.30 -14.82 6.78
N TYR A 640 -4.26 -14.15 6.33
CA TYR A 640 -3.06 -14.79 5.81
C TYR A 640 -2.33 -15.56 6.93
N LYS A 641 -1.92 -16.79 6.62
CA LYS A 641 -1.01 -17.60 7.45
C LYS A 641 0.12 -18.11 6.58
N PRO A 642 1.38 -17.88 6.92
CA PRO A 642 2.55 -18.33 6.15
C PRO A 642 2.80 -19.84 6.35
N ILE A 643 1.90 -20.70 5.83
CA ILE A 643 1.96 -22.16 5.99
C ILE A 643 2.37 -22.89 4.71
N GLY A 644 2.83 -22.18 3.69
CA GLY A 644 3.17 -22.73 2.37
C GLY A 644 1.94 -22.90 1.46
N ALA A 645 2.18 -22.82 0.15
CA ALA A 645 1.10 -22.78 -0.86
C ALA A 645 0.23 -24.05 -0.85
N SER A 646 0.85 -25.25 -0.75
CA SER A 646 0.13 -26.52 -0.77
C SER A 646 -0.77 -26.72 0.46
N ALA A 647 -0.28 -26.37 1.65
CA ALA A 647 -1.05 -26.46 2.89
C ALA A 647 -2.22 -25.46 2.88
N LEU A 648 -1.98 -24.28 2.32
CA LEU A 648 -2.98 -23.24 2.17
C LEU A 648 -4.10 -23.65 1.20
N LEU A 649 -3.73 -24.20 0.03
CA LEU A 649 -4.68 -24.74 -0.94
C LEU A 649 -5.56 -25.85 -0.33
N ARG A 650 -4.93 -26.84 0.34
CA ARG A 650 -5.64 -27.92 1.02
C ARG A 650 -6.62 -27.40 2.07
N ARG A 651 -6.20 -26.43 2.88
CA ARG A 651 -7.06 -25.79 3.88
C ARG A 651 -8.23 -25.06 3.25
N ASN A 652 -7.99 -24.31 2.18
CA ASN A 652 -9.05 -23.58 1.47
C ASN A 652 -10.06 -24.54 0.83
N LEU A 653 -9.60 -25.60 0.20
CA LEU A 653 -10.49 -26.65 -0.35
C LEU A 653 -11.32 -27.33 0.74
N LEU A 654 -10.73 -27.65 1.90
CA LEU A 654 -11.46 -28.29 2.99
C LEU A 654 -12.48 -27.35 3.64
N ILE A 655 -12.12 -26.11 3.93
CA ILE A 655 -13.02 -25.19 4.65
C ILE A 655 -14.05 -24.58 3.70
N TYR A 656 -13.61 -24.02 2.58
CA TYR A 656 -14.48 -23.24 1.69
C TYR A 656 -15.05 -24.06 0.55
N GLY A 657 -14.34 -25.06 0.04
CA GLY A 657 -14.86 -26.01 -0.93
C GLY A 657 -15.95 -26.88 -0.32
N LEU A 658 -15.61 -27.61 0.76
CA LEU A 658 -16.60 -28.43 1.47
C LEU A 658 -17.71 -27.58 2.10
N GLY A 659 -17.35 -26.44 2.72
CA GLY A 659 -18.34 -25.50 3.22
C GLY A 659 -19.25 -24.94 2.15
N GLY A 660 -18.73 -24.66 0.95
CA GLY A 660 -19.49 -24.26 -0.22
C GLY A 660 -20.48 -25.32 -0.72
N VAL A 661 -20.14 -26.61 -0.56
CA VAL A 661 -21.08 -27.71 -0.86
C VAL A 661 -22.14 -27.83 0.25
N ILE A 662 -21.74 -27.87 1.51
CA ILE A 662 -22.64 -28.10 2.65
C ILE A 662 -23.63 -26.92 2.83
N ALA A 663 -23.19 -25.67 2.66
CA ALA A 663 -24.01 -24.51 2.90
C ALA A 663 -25.33 -24.49 2.11
N PRO A 664 -25.37 -24.75 0.77
CA PRO A 664 -26.62 -24.81 0.04
C PRO A 664 -27.47 -26.03 0.43
N PHE A 665 -26.87 -27.22 0.73
CA PHE A 665 -27.63 -28.36 1.18
C PHE A 665 -28.44 -28.08 2.45
N VAL A 666 -27.79 -27.44 3.43
CA VAL A 666 -28.45 -27.07 4.70
C VAL A 666 -29.35 -25.86 4.51
N GLY A 667 -28.84 -24.81 3.86
CA GLY A 667 -29.58 -23.53 3.74
C GLY A 667 -30.82 -23.64 2.88
N ILE A 668 -30.75 -24.30 1.73
CA ILE A 668 -31.91 -24.50 0.84
C ILE A 668 -32.96 -25.38 1.53
N LYS A 669 -32.53 -26.48 2.22
CA LYS A 669 -33.47 -27.33 2.95
C LYS A 669 -34.20 -26.60 4.07
N LEU A 670 -33.49 -25.77 4.84
CA LEU A 670 -34.10 -24.97 5.90
C LEU A 670 -35.13 -23.98 5.35
N ILE A 671 -34.80 -23.34 4.23
CA ILE A 671 -35.72 -22.41 3.55
C ILE A 671 -36.91 -23.17 2.96
N ASP A 672 -36.71 -24.32 2.34
CA ASP A 672 -37.77 -25.18 1.79
C ASP A 672 -38.78 -25.62 2.87
N MET A 673 -38.27 -25.99 4.05
CA MET A 673 -39.12 -26.31 5.21
C MET A 673 -40.02 -25.13 5.64
N VAL A 674 -39.51 -23.91 5.57
CA VAL A 674 -40.27 -22.73 5.93
C VAL A 674 -41.30 -22.40 4.82
N ILE A 675 -40.86 -22.42 3.55
CA ILE A 675 -41.71 -22.05 2.41
C ILE A 675 -42.83 -23.03 2.25
N SER A 676 -42.59 -24.33 2.40
CA SER A 676 -43.59 -25.39 2.27
C SER A 676 -44.72 -25.32 3.31
N LEU A 677 -44.61 -24.48 4.34
CA LEU A 677 -45.70 -24.18 5.26
C LEU A 677 -46.70 -23.16 4.68
N PHE A 678 -46.32 -22.42 3.64
CA PHE A 678 -47.10 -21.35 3.04
C PHE A 678 -47.53 -21.67 1.61
N MET A 679 -46.93 -22.68 0.97
CA MET A 679 -47.30 -23.21 -0.34
C MET A 679 -48.20 -24.46 -0.22
#